data_a733cb271a5a109c37066a609730e0eb
#
_entry.id   a733cb271a5a109c37066a609730e0eb
#
_cell.length_a   1.000
_cell.length_b   1.000
_cell.length_c   1.000
_cell.angle_alpha   90.00
_cell.angle_beta   90.00
_cell.angle_gamma   90.00
#
_symmetry.space_group_name_H-M   'P 1'
#
loop_
_entity.id
_entity.type
_entity.pdbx_description
1 polymer ?
#
loop_
_entity_poly.entity_id
_entity_poly.type
_entity_poly.pdbx_seq_one_letter_code
_entity_poly.pdbx_strand_id
1 'polypeptide(L)'
;MKTVLSTLLLSSFLYISNVGTAQEQKKVNFPAQEVSFQTIEANGTPQIYATSAKYFILEEEVLVDQLEGISSRESGGGFTAELSFPHPDGTFHTYYAKSNNTMHPELAKKFPEIKSFDANGTNGEFAKWDITQQGFHAMIFVPGQSTIYIDPVIKGNTQYYIVYTRENFVTDKVKDCSFNSDLHELEMKKEPVSGELKEFGTCELRTYRMAISATGEYTNFHGGTVADALAAQVTTMNRVNGVYEKDMAITMEIVPNNNLIIYTSTGSDPFTNGNPGAMINENQNTVTTEIGSANYDIGHVFGTNSGGLAGLGVVCSNSSKARGVTGSSAPINDPFDIDYVAHEVGHQFGANHTFNNSCSGNRNNSTAVEPGSGSTIMAYAGICSPNVQNNSNDHFSGISLEEISNEILSGGHQCETISALANSAPIIISAPSNVTIPAQTPFALTAEVTDADNDPITYNWEQMDTEISTQPPSATSTDGPNFRSWSSSTSETRYFPRLSAIKNNGPFTWERISDVGRSMNFRVTVRDNSPGPGGCNDHEDVSVTVDGNSGPFLVTYPNVLGTVWYETESRTVTWDIANTDIAPVNCTEVDIFLSTDGGNNFPTVLATNVPNTGSATITVPNGTTNIARVMVMSSQGTFFDMSDYNFIIAEYNVGLNELINSGVEIYPNPAKDLCNVLWEENVSSIELRDAQGKVLQSMDVTGLKNTSFSLENVSAGMYFINVFSDEGRSVHQLVKK
;
A
#
# COMPACT_ATOMS: atom_id res chain seq x y z
N MET A 1 21.68 78.99 -16.57
CA MET A 1 22.47 78.21 -17.50
C MET A 1 23.61 77.56 -16.79
N LYS A 2 23.51 76.34 -16.40
CA LYS A 2 24.64 75.44 -16.08
C LYS A 2 24.11 74.01 -16.29
N THR A 3 24.59 73.41 -17.33
CA THR A 3 24.33 72.06 -17.81
C THR A 3 25.06 71.07 -16.85
N VAL A 4 24.34 70.14 -16.28
CA VAL A 4 24.96 69.01 -15.51
C VAL A 4 24.86 67.74 -16.35
N LEU A 5 25.99 67.22 -16.76
CA LEU A 5 26.18 65.99 -17.51
C LEU A 5 26.11 64.85 -16.49
N SER A 6 25.08 64.00 -16.59
CA SER A 6 25.00 62.74 -15.81
C SER A 6 25.62 61.60 -16.61
N THR A 7 26.74 61.08 -16.14
CA THR A 7 27.40 59.90 -16.69
C THR A 7 26.68 58.65 -16.16
N LEU A 8 26.00 57.88 -17.02
CA LEU A 8 25.48 56.55 -16.71
C LEU A 8 26.65 55.55 -16.74
N LEU A 9 27.01 54.98 -15.58
CA LEU A 9 27.80 53.76 -15.53
C LEU A 9 26.88 52.55 -15.77
N LEU A 10 27.02 51.90 -16.92
CA LEU A 10 26.48 50.55 -17.16
C LEU A 10 27.39 49.55 -16.44
N SER A 11 26.94 49.03 -15.32
CA SER A 11 27.51 47.81 -14.71
C SER A 11 26.93 46.58 -15.42
N SER A 12 27.71 45.99 -16.32
CA SER A 12 27.41 44.68 -16.90
C SER A 12 27.56 43.61 -15.81
N PHE A 13 26.44 43.14 -15.27
CA PHE A 13 26.40 41.89 -14.54
C PHE A 13 26.60 40.74 -15.54
N LEU A 14 27.77 40.12 -15.51
CA LEU A 14 27.97 38.80 -16.10
C LEU A 14 27.13 37.79 -15.28
N TYR A 15 25.99 37.38 -15.81
CA TYR A 15 25.32 36.15 -15.40
C TYR A 15 26.23 35.00 -15.89
N ILE A 16 27.03 34.43 -15.01
CA ILE A 16 27.60 33.11 -15.21
C ILE A 16 26.42 32.16 -15.01
N SER A 17 25.74 31.79 -16.08
CA SER A 17 24.88 30.62 -16.10
C SER A 17 25.79 29.44 -15.85
N ASN A 18 25.72 28.83 -14.68
CA ASN A 18 26.16 27.45 -14.46
C ASN A 18 25.33 26.60 -15.43
N VAL A 19 25.84 26.37 -16.62
CA VAL A 19 25.38 25.26 -17.47
C VAL A 19 25.86 24.02 -16.75
N GLY A 20 25.01 23.49 -15.89
CA GLY A 20 25.17 22.12 -15.38
C GLY A 20 25.33 21.24 -16.62
N THR A 21 26.48 20.64 -16.81
CA THR A 21 26.67 19.60 -17.82
C THR A 21 25.65 18.52 -17.50
N ALA A 22 24.67 18.31 -18.42
CA ALA A 22 23.74 17.20 -18.30
C ALA A 22 24.58 15.93 -18.07
N GLN A 23 24.31 15.22 -16.98
CA GLN A 23 25.03 13.99 -16.65
C GLN A 23 24.80 12.99 -17.78
N GLU A 24 25.85 12.34 -18.24
CA GLU A 24 25.75 11.35 -19.31
C GLU A 24 24.85 10.18 -18.86
N GLN A 25 23.88 9.82 -19.69
CA GLN A 25 23.04 8.63 -19.48
C GLN A 25 23.56 7.51 -20.41
N LYS A 26 23.75 6.31 -19.84
CA LYS A 26 24.18 5.13 -20.57
C LYS A 26 23.16 4.01 -20.39
N LYS A 27 22.64 3.50 -21.49
CA LYS A 27 21.75 2.36 -21.47
C LYS A 27 22.54 1.10 -21.11
N VAL A 28 22.10 0.42 -20.06
CA VAL A 28 22.66 -0.80 -19.52
C VAL A 28 21.67 -1.93 -19.80
N ASN A 29 22.15 -2.98 -20.46
CA ASN A 29 21.33 -4.15 -20.69
C ASN A 29 21.16 -4.93 -19.38
N PHE A 30 19.92 -5.20 -18.96
CA PHE A 30 19.61 -6.10 -17.86
C PHE A 30 19.30 -7.48 -18.46
N PRO A 31 20.27 -8.41 -18.46
CA PRO A 31 20.20 -9.65 -19.26
C PRO A 31 19.38 -10.72 -18.52
N ALA A 32 18.07 -10.47 -18.33
CA ALA A 32 17.17 -11.39 -17.67
C ALA A 32 16.25 -12.10 -18.68
N GLN A 33 16.11 -13.41 -18.54
CA GLN A 33 15.20 -14.24 -19.31
C GLN A 33 14.19 -14.94 -18.39
N GLU A 34 12.89 -14.75 -18.63
CA GLU A 34 11.84 -15.43 -17.87
C GLU A 34 11.88 -16.94 -18.07
N VAL A 35 11.72 -17.70 -16.97
CA VAL A 35 11.68 -19.17 -16.95
C VAL A 35 10.54 -19.67 -16.08
N SER A 36 10.22 -20.97 -16.21
CA SER A 36 9.17 -21.57 -15.37
C SER A 36 9.68 -21.99 -14.00
N PHE A 37 8.78 -22.14 -13.03
CA PHE A 37 9.12 -22.70 -11.72
C PHE A 37 9.71 -24.10 -11.80
N GLN A 38 9.23 -24.94 -12.74
CA GLN A 38 9.79 -26.28 -12.99
C GLN A 38 11.28 -26.22 -13.41
N THR A 39 11.69 -25.16 -14.10
CA THR A 39 13.10 -24.94 -14.42
C THR A 39 13.91 -24.71 -13.15
N ILE A 40 13.38 -23.95 -12.19
CA ILE A 40 14.04 -23.71 -10.90
C ILE A 40 14.19 -25.04 -10.13
N GLU A 41 13.11 -25.80 -9.96
CA GLU A 41 13.13 -27.10 -9.25
C GLU A 41 14.09 -28.11 -9.88
N ALA A 42 14.23 -28.08 -11.20
CA ALA A 42 15.18 -28.95 -11.89
C ALA A 42 16.65 -28.59 -11.63
N ASN A 43 16.95 -27.37 -11.18
CA ASN A 43 18.31 -26.85 -10.97
C ASN A 43 18.69 -26.71 -9.50
N GLY A 44 17.76 -26.91 -8.56
CA GLY A 44 18.05 -26.88 -7.13
C GLY A 44 16.80 -26.74 -6.28
N THR A 45 17.02 -26.72 -4.97
CA THR A 45 15.92 -26.51 -4.00
C THR A 45 15.72 -25.01 -3.78
N PRO A 46 14.53 -24.48 -4.05
CA PRO A 46 14.22 -23.08 -3.74
C PRO A 46 14.33 -22.80 -2.23
N GLN A 47 14.87 -21.66 -1.87
CA GLN A 47 14.91 -21.15 -0.50
C GLN A 47 13.89 -20.02 -0.26
N ILE A 48 13.27 -19.51 -1.33
CA ILE A 48 12.25 -18.46 -1.29
C ILE A 48 11.01 -18.98 -2.02
N TYR A 49 9.85 -18.81 -1.39
CA TYR A 49 8.55 -19.16 -1.94
C TYR A 49 7.61 -17.96 -1.88
N ALA A 50 6.78 -17.80 -2.91
CA ALA A 50 5.74 -16.79 -2.95
C ALA A 50 4.45 -17.38 -3.54
N THR A 51 3.29 -16.89 -3.12
CA THR A 51 1.98 -17.31 -3.66
C THR A 51 1.77 -16.87 -5.10
N SER A 52 2.46 -15.79 -5.51
CA SER A 52 2.54 -15.31 -6.89
C SER A 52 3.93 -14.73 -7.12
N ALA A 53 4.62 -15.19 -8.18
CA ALA A 53 5.95 -14.75 -8.52
C ALA A 53 6.28 -15.01 -10.00
N LYS A 54 7.33 -14.34 -10.47
CA LYS A 54 8.01 -14.61 -11.75
C LYS A 54 9.43 -15.10 -11.48
N TYR A 55 9.96 -15.90 -12.39
CA TYR A 55 11.30 -16.46 -12.27
C TYR A 55 12.13 -16.11 -13.48
N PHE A 56 13.41 -15.82 -13.25
CA PHE A 56 14.33 -15.37 -14.30
C PHE A 56 15.69 -16.05 -14.19
N ILE A 57 16.36 -16.18 -15.33
CA ILE A 57 17.80 -16.38 -15.41
C ILE A 57 18.43 -15.02 -15.66
N LEU A 58 19.46 -14.66 -14.90
CA LEU A 58 20.23 -13.44 -15.05
C LEU A 58 21.70 -13.77 -15.34
N GLU A 59 22.29 -13.13 -16.35
CA GLU A 59 23.71 -13.19 -16.65
C GLU A 59 24.45 -12.02 -15.97
N GLU A 60 24.78 -12.18 -14.68
CA GLU A 60 25.32 -11.10 -13.84
C GLU A 60 26.63 -10.52 -14.35
N GLU A 61 27.55 -11.35 -14.88
CA GLU A 61 28.84 -10.88 -15.40
C GLU A 61 28.65 -9.82 -16.50
N VAL A 62 27.63 -10.01 -17.36
CA VAL A 62 27.29 -9.04 -18.41
C VAL A 62 26.78 -7.73 -17.83
N LEU A 63 26.05 -7.78 -16.71
CA LEU A 63 25.58 -6.58 -16.03
C LEU A 63 26.72 -5.82 -15.34
N VAL A 64 27.56 -6.53 -14.61
CA VAL A 64 28.69 -5.94 -13.85
C VAL A 64 29.64 -5.17 -14.77
N ASP A 65 30.01 -5.74 -15.93
CA ASP A 65 30.92 -5.13 -16.90
C ASP A 65 30.36 -3.79 -17.46
N GLN A 66 29.06 -3.69 -17.58
CA GLN A 66 28.39 -2.49 -18.10
C GLN A 66 28.32 -1.35 -17.07
N LEU A 67 28.41 -1.67 -15.77
CA LEU A 67 28.32 -0.71 -14.67
C LEU A 67 29.67 -0.06 -14.31
N GLU A 68 30.75 -0.45 -14.94
CA GLU A 68 32.04 0.19 -14.73
C GLU A 68 31.97 1.68 -15.12
N GLY A 69 32.38 2.55 -14.20
CA GLY A 69 32.34 4.01 -14.37
C GLY A 69 30.95 4.66 -14.12
N ILE A 70 30.02 3.93 -13.50
CA ILE A 70 28.76 4.53 -13.01
C ILE A 70 29.03 5.64 -11.99
N SER A 71 28.24 6.73 -12.05
CA SER A 71 28.39 7.84 -11.12
C SER A 71 27.94 7.46 -9.69
N SER A 72 28.64 8.00 -8.70
CA SER A 72 28.17 7.97 -7.31
C SER A 72 27.05 9.01 -7.11
N ARG A 73 26.14 8.74 -6.18
CA ARG A 73 25.12 9.72 -5.80
C ARG A 73 25.69 11.00 -5.20
N GLU A 74 26.86 10.93 -4.58
CA GLU A 74 27.54 12.08 -3.94
C GLU A 74 28.50 12.81 -4.88
N SER A 75 29.15 12.10 -5.78
CA SER A 75 30.12 12.68 -6.70
C SER A 75 29.49 12.85 -8.09
N GLY A 76 29.47 14.06 -8.63
CA GLY A 76 28.90 14.38 -9.92
C GLY A 76 29.68 13.84 -11.16
N GLY A 77 30.60 12.89 -10.97
CA GLY A 77 31.39 12.28 -12.05
C GLY A 77 30.78 10.94 -12.51
N GLY A 78 31.05 10.55 -13.77
CA GLY A 78 30.54 9.31 -14.36
C GLY A 78 29.20 9.46 -15.07
N PHE A 79 28.52 8.34 -15.34
CA PHE A 79 27.22 8.31 -16.02
C PHE A 79 26.12 7.76 -15.11
N THR A 80 24.86 8.10 -15.40
CA THR A 80 23.68 7.44 -14.81
C THR A 80 23.33 6.25 -15.70
N ALA A 81 23.17 5.06 -15.09
CA ALA A 81 22.78 3.87 -15.82
C ALA A 81 21.27 3.82 -16.02
N GLU A 82 20.82 3.74 -17.28
CA GLU A 82 19.44 3.41 -17.64
C GLU A 82 19.31 1.90 -17.79
N LEU A 83 18.53 1.25 -16.94
CA LEU A 83 18.29 -0.21 -16.97
C LEU A 83 16.83 -0.52 -16.70
N SER A 84 16.41 -1.77 -16.96
CA SER A 84 15.01 -2.16 -16.76
C SER A 84 14.94 -3.39 -15.86
N PHE A 85 14.24 -3.26 -14.73
CA PHE A 85 13.99 -4.38 -13.81
C PHE A 85 12.68 -5.11 -14.14
N PRO A 86 12.64 -6.44 -14.01
CA PRO A 86 11.40 -7.20 -14.12
C PRO A 86 10.50 -6.97 -12.90
N HIS A 87 9.19 -6.90 -13.14
CA HIS A 87 8.15 -6.80 -12.13
C HIS A 87 7.37 -8.12 -12.00
N PRO A 88 6.61 -8.33 -10.89
CA PRO A 88 5.87 -9.58 -10.64
C PRO A 88 4.77 -9.89 -11.67
N ASP A 89 4.31 -8.90 -12.43
CA ASP A 89 3.37 -9.08 -13.54
C ASP A 89 4.03 -9.51 -14.86
N GLY A 90 5.38 -9.57 -14.89
CA GLY A 90 6.18 -9.92 -16.06
C GLY A 90 6.56 -8.72 -16.95
N THR A 91 6.13 -7.50 -16.61
CA THR A 91 6.58 -6.28 -17.29
C THR A 91 7.97 -5.86 -16.84
N PHE A 92 8.64 -5.03 -17.64
CA PHE A 92 9.94 -4.44 -17.30
C PHE A 92 9.78 -2.93 -17.18
N HIS A 93 10.14 -2.38 -16.03
CA HIS A 93 10.10 -0.94 -15.77
C HIS A 93 11.51 -0.34 -15.88
N THR A 94 11.60 0.89 -16.40
CA THR A 94 12.86 1.60 -16.58
C THR A 94 13.27 2.36 -15.33
N TYR A 95 14.54 2.22 -14.96
CA TYR A 95 15.16 2.84 -13.81
C TYR A 95 16.45 3.56 -14.19
N TYR A 96 16.77 4.61 -13.46
CA TYR A 96 18.00 5.39 -13.58
C TYR A 96 18.84 5.21 -12.32
N ALA A 97 19.96 4.50 -12.43
CA ALA A 97 20.74 4.05 -11.30
C ALA A 97 22.05 4.83 -11.14
N LYS A 98 22.45 4.98 -9.87
CA LYS A 98 23.76 5.49 -9.42
C LYS A 98 24.30 4.58 -8.34
N SER A 99 25.62 4.52 -8.15
CA SER A 99 26.17 3.84 -7.00
C SER A 99 25.85 4.62 -5.72
N ASN A 100 25.56 3.90 -4.66
CA ASN A 100 25.33 4.50 -3.34
C ASN A 100 26.52 4.19 -2.39
N ASN A 101 26.46 4.75 -1.19
CA ASN A 101 27.49 4.60 -0.18
C ASN A 101 27.03 3.72 0.99
N THR A 102 26.44 2.56 0.72
CA THR A 102 26.18 1.56 1.78
C THR A 102 27.48 1.14 2.46
N MET A 103 28.59 1.10 1.70
CA MET A 103 29.96 0.97 2.25
C MET A 103 30.72 2.28 2.11
N HIS A 104 31.52 2.61 3.14
CA HIS A 104 32.49 3.68 3.01
C HIS A 104 33.46 3.43 1.81
N PRO A 105 33.84 4.45 1.03
CA PRO A 105 34.67 4.28 -0.17
C PRO A 105 36.01 3.53 0.05
N GLU A 106 36.61 3.67 1.24
CA GLU A 106 37.84 2.95 1.59
C GLU A 106 37.60 1.43 1.81
N LEU A 107 36.41 1.05 2.29
CA LEU A 107 36.00 -0.35 2.40
C LEU A 107 35.69 -0.92 1.02
N ALA A 108 34.95 -0.18 0.19
CA ALA A 108 34.63 -0.55 -1.17
C ALA A 108 35.86 -0.79 -2.05
N LYS A 109 36.97 -0.04 -1.84
CA LYS A 109 38.25 -0.30 -2.51
C LYS A 109 38.91 -1.62 -2.11
N LYS A 110 38.66 -2.12 -0.89
CA LYS A 110 39.17 -3.43 -0.42
C LYS A 110 38.36 -4.60 -0.96
N PHE A 111 37.08 -4.36 -1.26
CA PHE A 111 36.12 -5.37 -1.72
C PHE A 111 35.37 -4.86 -2.96
N PRO A 112 36.05 -4.68 -4.10
CA PRO A 112 35.50 -4.07 -5.31
C PRO A 112 34.42 -4.90 -5.99
N GLU A 113 34.32 -6.19 -5.65
CA GLU A 113 33.27 -7.11 -6.09
C GLU A 113 31.91 -6.87 -5.44
N ILE A 114 31.87 -6.15 -4.33
CA ILE A 114 30.61 -5.79 -3.63
C ILE A 114 30.19 -4.39 -4.07
N LYS A 115 29.07 -4.29 -4.77
CA LYS A 115 28.57 -3.03 -5.34
C LYS A 115 27.11 -2.82 -4.94
N SER A 116 26.79 -1.62 -4.48
CA SER A 116 25.43 -1.22 -4.10
C SER A 116 24.99 0.06 -4.82
N PHE A 117 23.70 0.18 -5.06
CA PHE A 117 23.13 1.19 -5.93
C PHE A 117 21.75 1.66 -5.44
N ASP A 118 21.45 2.91 -5.79
CA ASP A 118 20.11 3.49 -5.78
C ASP A 118 19.61 3.61 -7.21
N ALA A 119 18.31 3.43 -7.44
CA ALA A 119 17.72 3.63 -8.74
C ALA A 119 16.32 4.24 -8.64
N ASN A 120 16.05 5.21 -9.50
CA ASN A 120 14.76 5.90 -9.58
C ASN A 120 14.00 5.42 -10.81
N GLY A 121 12.78 4.92 -10.61
CA GLY A 121 11.87 4.53 -11.68
C GLY A 121 11.17 5.73 -12.33
N THR A 122 10.56 5.48 -13.49
CA THR A 122 9.85 6.53 -14.25
C THR A 122 8.47 6.88 -13.72
N ASN A 123 7.92 6.05 -12.82
CA ASN A 123 6.58 6.24 -12.24
C ASN A 123 6.63 6.50 -10.71
N GLY A 124 7.75 7.03 -10.22
CA GLY A 124 7.96 7.30 -8.81
C GLY A 124 8.43 6.09 -7.98
N GLU A 125 8.81 4.99 -8.62
CA GLU A 125 9.45 3.88 -7.94
C GLU A 125 10.86 4.26 -7.48
N PHE A 126 11.27 3.75 -6.33
CA PHE A 126 12.62 3.85 -5.81
C PHE A 126 13.16 2.45 -5.50
N ALA A 127 14.38 2.15 -5.93
CA ALA A 127 14.99 0.86 -5.71
C ALA A 127 16.33 0.97 -5.01
N LYS A 128 16.55 0.08 -4.03
CA LYS A 128 17.84 -0.30 -3.47
C LYS A 128 18.24 -1.64 -4.06
N TRP A 129 19.42 -1.73 -4.65
CA TRP A 129 19.89 -2.98 -5.22
C TRP A 129 21.41 -3.11 -5.10
N ASP A 130 21.88 -4.34 -5.13
CA ASP A 130 23.29 -4.66 -5.03
C ASP A 130 23.65 -5.85 -5.93
N ILE A 131 24.93 -5.95 -6.25
CA ILE A 131 25.55 -7.11 -6.89
C ILE A 131 26.76 -7.48 -6.07
N THR A 132 26.80 -8.73 -5.64
CA THR A 132 27.86 -9.30 -4.82
C THR A 132 28.17 -10.71 -5.31
N GLN A 133 29.16 -11.36 -4.73
CA GLN A 133 29.41 -12.79 -5.00
C GLN A 133 28.24 -13.71 -4.55
N GLN A 134 27.23 -13.17 -3.84
CA GLN A 134 26.02 -13.90 -3.46
C GLN A 134 24.88 -13.69 -4.46
N GLY A 135 25.09 -12.87 -5.47
CA GLY A 135 24.12 -12.60 -6.51
C GLY A 135 23.64 -11.14 -6.56
N PHE A 136 22.66 -10.93 -7.42
CA PHE A 136 21.91 -9.68 -7.54
C PHE A 136 20.76 -9.67 -6.53
N HIS A 137 20.58 -8.57 -5.80
CA HIS A 137 19.44 -8.37 -4.92
C HIS A 137 18.82 -7.00 -5.17
N ALA A 138 17.49 -6.91 -5.16
CA ALA A 138 16.80 -5.63 -5.24
C ALA A 138 15.59 -5.59 -4.30
N MET A 139 15.34 -4.41 -3.74
CA MET A 139 14.14 -4.01 -3.02
C MET A 139 13.60 -2.75 -3.70
N ILE A 140 12.39 -2.81 -4.24
CA ILE A 140 11.78 -1.74 -5.03
C ILE A 140 10.52 -1.26 -4.34
N PHE A 141 10.55 -0.03 -3.89
CA PHE A 141 9.40 0.67 -3.31
C PHE A 141 8.54 1.24 -4.45
N VAL A 142 7.26 0.89 -4.45
CA VAL A 142 6.28 1.40 -5.41
C VAL A 142 5.22 2.17 -4.63
N PRO A 143 5.06 3.48 -4.84
CA PRO A 143 4.12 4.29 -4.07
C PRO A 143 2.71 3.69 -4.01
N GLY A 144 2.21 3.44 -2.81
CA GLY A 144 0.89 2.86 -2.55
C GLY A 144 0.71 1.38 -2.92
N GLN A 145 1.80 0.66 -3.21
CA GLN A 145 1.77 -0.77 -3.52
C GLN A 145 2.69 -1.55 -2.58
N SER A 146 2.58 -2.88 -2.64
CA SER A 146 3.49 -3.77 -1.91
C SER A 146 4.89 -3.73 -2.52
N THR A 147 5.91 -3.64 -1.68
CA THR A 147 7.33 -3.64 -2.09
C THR A 147 7.67 -4.90 -2.90
N ILE A 148 8.46 -4.71 -3.95
CA ILE A 148 8.90 -5.79 -4.83
C ILE A 148 10.33 -6.19 -4.46
N TYR A 149 10.58 -7.50 -4.47
CA TYR A 149 11.89 -8.08 -4.24
C TYR A 149 12.36 -8.88 -5.46
N ILE A 150 13.66 -8.80 -5.73
CA ILE A 150 14.36 -9.66 -6.69
C ILE A 150 15.53 -10.30 -5.95
N ASP A 151 15.51 -11.63 -5.84
CA ASP A 151 16.48 -12.38 -5.05
C ASP A 151 16.92 -13.68 -5.75
N PRO A 152 18.14 -14.19 -5.51
CA PRO A 152 18.53 -15.54 -5.88
C PRO A 152 17.60 -16.57 -5.23
N VAL A 153 16.95 -17.42 -6.02
CA VAL A 153 15.93 -18.36 -5.51
C VAL A 153 16.52 -19.67 -4.99
N ILE A 154 17.76 -20.01 -5.39
CA ILE A 154 18.46 -21.22 -5.00
C ILE A 154 19.74 -20.84 -4.24
N LYS A 155 19.93 -21.34 -3.02
CA LYS A 155 21.11 -21.02 -2.20
C LYS A 155 22.41 -21.36 -2.92
N GLY A 156 23.32 -20.38 -3.00
CA GLY A 156 24.63 -20.52 -3.64
C GLY A 156 24.58 -20.61 -5.18
N ASN A 157 23.44 -20.29 -5.79
CA ASN A 157 23.28 -20.23 -7.22
C ASN A 157 22.80 -18.83 -7.62
N THR A 158 23.67 -18.05 -8.25
CA THR A 158 23.44 -16.67 -8.66
C THR A 158 22.91 -16.54 -10.09
N GLN A 159 22.43 -17.63 -10.67
CA GLN A 159 21.87 -17.66 -12.03
C GLN A 159 20.34 -17.56 -12.04
N TYR A 160 19.66 -18.07 -11.00
CA TYR A 160 18.21 -18.20 -10.94
C TYR A 160 17.61 -17.26 -9.91
N TYR A 161 16.63 -16.45 -10.33
CA TYR A 161 16.02 -15.38 -9.55
C TYR A 161 14.52 -15.54 -9.44
N ILE A 162 13.98 -15.05 -8.33
CA ILE A 162 12.55 -14.88 -8.09
C ILE A 162 12.24 -13.38 -8.02
N VAL A 163 11.12 -12.96 -8.63
CA VAL A 163 10.55 -11.61 -8.53
C VAL A 163 9.16 -11.72 -7.91
N TYR A 164 8.97 -11.10 -6.78
CA TYR A 164 7.75 -11.24 -5.98
C TYR A 164 7.43 -9.97 -5.20
N THR A 165 6.16 -9.81 -4.80
CA THR A 165 5.79 -8.77 -3.85
C THR A 165 5.89 -9.30 -2.43
N ARG A 166 6.13 -8.41 -1.48
CA ARG A 166 6.20 -8.72 -0.06
C ARG A 166 4.95 -9.44 0.45
N GLU A 167 3.77 -8.98 0.06
CA GLU A 167 2.49 -9.60 0.47
C GLU A 167 2.33 -11.06 -0.01
N ASN A 168 3.01 -11.43 -1.10
CA ASN A 168 3.00 -12.78 -1.66
C ASN A 168 4.09 -13.69 -1.06
N PHE A 169 5.01 -13.17 -0.26
CA PHE A 169 6.07 -13.94 0.36
C PHE A 169 5.51 -14.99 1.33
N VAL A 170 5.92 -16.23 1.16
CA VAL A 170 5.56 -17.34 2.04
C VAL A 170 6.72 -17.59 3.00
N THR A 171 6.50 -17.33 4.27
CA THR A 171 7.49 -17.58 5.30
C THR A 171 7.18 -18.86 6.04
N ASP A 172 8.17 -19.75 6.13
CA ASP A 172 8.21 -20.88 7.09
C ASP A 172 8.84 -20.42 8.40
N LYS A 173 8.56 -19.20 8.88
CA LYS A 173 9.02 -18.77 10.21
C LYS A 173 8.67 -19.84 11.20
N VAL A 174 9.61 -20.73 11.46
CA VAL A 174 9.56 -21.58 12.65
C VAL A 174 9.53 -20.59 13.79
N LYS A 175 8.43 -20.62 14.56
CA LYS A 175 8.30 -19.87 15.81
C LYS A 175 9.44 -20.31 16.71
N ASP A 176 10.60 -19.71 16.57
CA ASP A 176 11.67 -19.85 17.55
C ASP A 176 11.26 -19.01 18.76
N CYS A 177 10.41 -19.64 19.60
CA CYS A 177 9.95 -19.10 20.86
C CYS A 177 11.06 -19.04 21.91
N SER A 178 12.31 -18.96 21.50
CA SER A 178 13.45 -18.73 22.39
C SER A 178 13.65 -17.25 22.74
N PHE A 179 12.64 -16.41 22.52
CA PHE A 179 12.62 -15.07 23.07
C PHE A 179 12.52 -15.19 24.60
N ASN A 180 13.66 -15.06 25.26
CA ASN A 180 13.73 -15.12 26.70
C ASN A 180 13.30 -13.76 27.26
N SER A 181 12.05 -13.69 27.77
CA SER A 181 11.42 -12.50 28.34
C SER A 181 12.16 -11.88 29.56
N ASP A 182 13.28 -12.44 29.95
CA ASP A 182 14.05 -11.98 31.12
C ASP A 182 15.10 -10.90 30.80
N LEU A 183 15.25 -10.54 29.54
CA LEU A 183 16.12 -9.46 29.12
C LEU A 183 15.29 -8.17 28.95
N HIS A 184 14.92 -7.59 30.09
CA HIS A 184 14.33 -6.25 30.13
C HIS A 184 15.16 -5.27 29.31
N GLU A 185 14.50 -4.58 28.41
CA GLU A 185 14.96 -3.30 27.91
C GLU A 185 15.50 -2.49 29.08
N LEU A 186 16.73 -2.04 28.97
CA LEU A 186 17.25 -1.06 29.89
C LEU A 186 16.58 0.27 29.52
N GLU A 187 15.30 0.40 29.93
CA GLU A 187 14.53 1.62 29.79
C GLU A 187 15.29 2.78 30.43
N MET A 188 15.97 3.53 29.61
CA MET A 188 16.32 4.87 29.99
C MET A 188 15.08 5.73 29.72
N LYS A 189 14.26 5.98 30.74
CA LYS A 189 13.16 6.93 30.67
C LYS A 189 13.73 8.29 30.28
N LYS A 190 13.56 8.69 29.03
CA LYS A 190 13.74 10.06 28.59
C LYS A 190 12.40 10.78 28.68
N GLU A 191 12.42 11.99 29.23
CA GLU A 191 11.26 12.88 29.18
C GLU A 191 11.04 13.26 27.70
N PRO A 192 9.78 13.27 27.21
CA PRO A 192 9.49 13.70 25.85
C PRO A 192 9.94 15.14 25.62
N VAL A 193 10.48 15.43 24.45
CA VAL A 193 10.80 16.79 24.02
C VAL A 193 9.48 17.57 23.94
N SER A 194 9.36 18.64 24.67
CA SER A 194 8.17 19.48 24.70
C SER A 194 8.08 20.33 23.44
N GLY A 195 7.23 19.96 22.50
CA GLY A 195 6.89 20.68 21.27
C GLY A 195 6.22 19.73 20.29
N GLU A 196 5.06 20.10 19.73
CA GLU A 196 4.49 19.40 18.59
C GLU A 196 5.44 19.58 17.40
N LEU A 197 6.11 18.51 17.01
CA LEU A 197 6.83 18.46 15.74
C LEU A 197 5.76 18.30 14.63
N LYS A 198 5.77 19.16 13.61
CA LYS A 198 4.89 18.99 12.45
C LYS A 198 5.48 18.02 11.43
N GLU A 199 6.79 17.85 11.42
CA GLU A 199 7.53 16.96 10.56
C GLU A 199 8.31 15.98 11.42
N PHE A 200 8.36 14.71 11.02
CA PHE A 200 9.27 13.76 11.64
C PHE A 200 10.65 13.88 10.96
N GLY A 201 11.67 14.21 11.73
CA GLY A 201 12.96 14.61 11.18
C GLY A 201 13.00 16.10 10.82
N THR A 202 13.87 16.49 9.91
CA THR A 202 14.06 17.89 9.47
C THR A 202 14.14 17.99 7.95
N CYS A 203 13.72 16.96 7.21
CA CYS A 203 13.90 16.86 5.76
C CYS A 203 15.35 17.13 5.31
N GLU A 204 16.32 16.64 6.11
CA GLU A 204 17.75 16.67 5.83
C GLU A 204 18.30 15.25 5.90
N LEU A 205 19.18 14.88 4.98
CA LEU A 205 19.81 13.56 5.02
C LEU A 205 20.79 13.46 6.18
N ARG A 206 20.54 12.53 7.10
CA ARG A 206 21.39 12.22 8.24
C ARG A 206 22.16 10.94 7.99
N THR A 207 23.46 11.04 7.85
CA THR A 207 24.37 9.90 7.60
C THR A 207 25.06 9.50 8.88
N TYR A 208 24.88 8.25 9.30
CA TYR A 208 25.50 7.64 10.46
C TYR A 208 26.55 6.61 10.05
N ARG A 209 27.71 6.58 10.74
CA ARG A 209 28.76 5.59 10.50
C ARG A 209 28.42 4.32 11.26
N MET A 210 28.13 3.23 10.52
CA MET A 210 27.67 1.95 11.04
C MET A 210 28.81 0.94 11.13
N ALA A 211 29.08 0.38 12.32
CA ALA A 211 30.01 -0.73 12.52
C ALA A 211 29.23 -2.02 12.74
N ILE A 212 29.41 -3.02 11.86
CA ILE A 212 28.66 -4.29 11.90
C ILE A 212 29.60 -5.45 12.13
N SER A 213 29.57 -5.99 13.35
CA SER A 213 30.28 -7.23 13.67
C SER A 213 29.58 -8.45 13.08
N ALA A 214 30.33 -9.50 12.80
CA ALA A 214 29.77 -10.81 12.42
C ALA A 214 30.39 -11.90 13.28
N THR A 215 29.52 -12.76 13.87
CA THR A 215 30.00 -13.98 14.55
C THR A 215 30.59 -14.96 13.54
N GLY A 216 31.42 -15.90 13.98
CA GLY A 216 31.95 -16.95 13.12
C GLY A 216 30.85 -17.82 12.50
N GLU A 217 29.73 -18.00 13.22
CA GLU A 217 28.56 -18.76 12.72
C GLU A 217 27.83 -18.01 11.60
N TYR A 218 27.64 -16.68 11.73
CA TYR A 218 27.07 -15.86 10.67
C TYR A 218 27.94 -15.92 9.41
N THR A 219 29.26 -15.73 9.58
CA THR A 219 30.22 -15.79 8.47
C THR A 219 30.20 -17.16 7.79
N ASN A 220 30.17 -18.25 8.57
CA ASN A 220 30.10 -19.62 8.02
C ASN A 220 28.80 -19.88 7.27
N PHE A 221 27.68 -19.32 7.74
CA PHE A 221 26.39 -19.46 7.04
C PHE A 221 26.44 -18.84 5.63
N HIS A 222 27.18 -17.71 5.46
CA HIS A 222 27.24 -16.95 4.23
C HIS A 222 28.38 -17.36 3.29
N GLY A 223 29.23 -18.34 3.63
CA GLY A 223 30.30 -18.82 2.73
C GLY A 223 31.66 -18.98 3.41
N GLY A 224 31.82 -18.45 4.62
CA GLY A 224 32.98 -18.68 5.49
C GLY A 224 34.13 -17.71 5.31
N THR A 225 34.02 -16.72 4.44
CA THR A 225 35.04 -15.67 4.26
C THR A 225 34.55 -14.30 4.74
N VAL A 226 35.49 -13.39 5.02
CA VAL A 226 35.18 -11.99 5.35
C VAL A 226 34.38 -11.33 4.22
N ALA A 227 34.74 -11.59 2.97
CA ALA A 227 34.07 -11.02 1.81
C ALA A 227 32.61 -11.51 1.70
N ASP A 228 32.35 -12.80 1.94
CA ASP A 228 31.00 -13.37 1.88
C ASP A 228 30.08 -12.76 2.98
N ALA A 229 30.59 -12.66 4.20
CA ALA A 229 29.84 -12.05 5.30
C ALA A 229 29.60 -10.56 5.07
N LEU A 230 30.60 -9.82 4.55
CA LEU A 230 30.45 -8.41 4.21
C LEU A 230 29.45 -8.20 3.09
N ALA A 231 29.41 -9.08 2.07
CA ALA A 231 28.41 -9.04 1.00
C ALA A 231 26.99 -9.12 1.58
N ALA A 232 26.76 -10.09 2.46
CA ALA A 232 25.46 -10.24 3.13
C ALA A 232 25.11 -9.02 4.01
N GLN A 233 26.07 -8.46 4.75
CA GLN A 233 25.88 -7.22 5.51
C GLN A 233 25.49 -6.04 4.62
N VAL A 234 26.12 -5.92 3.44
CA VAL A 234 25.80 -4.85 2.46
C VAL A 234 24.38 -5.03 1.91
N THR A 235 23.97 -6.23 1.52
CA THR A 235 22.58 -6.49 1.08
C THR A 235 21.58 -6.11 2.16
N THR A 236 21.79 -6.57 3.40
CA THR A 236 20.92 -6.23 4.53
C THR A 236 20.87 -4.72 4.77
N MET A 237 22.02 -4.05 4.87
CA MET A 237 22.04 -2.61 5.15
C MET A 237 21.53 -1.76 3.99
N ASN A 238 21.69 -2.21 2.76
CA ASN A 238 21.10 -1.54 1.60
C ASN A 238 19.57 -1.52 1.68
N ARG A 239 18.95 -2.62 2.11
CA ARG A 239 17.50 -2.73 2.34
C ARG A 239 17.03 -1.93 3.55
N VAL A 240 17.74 -2.04 4.66
CA VAL A 240 17.46 -1.27 5.89
C VAL A 240 17.52 0.23 5.59
N ASN A 241 18.58 0.69 4.93
CA ASN A 241 18.69 2.08 4.48
C ASN A 241 17.53 2.51 3.61
N GLY A 242 17.02 1.64 2.72
CA GLY A 242 15.86 1.96 1.89
C GLY A 242 14.63 2.37 2.69
N VAL A 243 14.35 1.68 3.81
CA VAL A 243 13.25 2.01 4.71
C VAL A 243 13.52 3.30 5.48
N TYR A 244 14.72 3.42 6.08
CA TYR A 244 15.10 4.59 6.89
C TYR A 244 15.21 5.87 6.07
N GLU A 245 15.73 5.77 4.84
CA GLU A 245 15.81 6.90 3.91
C GLU A 245 14.42 7.37 3.46
N LYS A 246 13.52 6.41 3.18
CA LYS A 246 12.14 6.70 2.79
C LYS A 246 11.33 7.36 3.93
N ASP A 247 11.48 6.84 5.15
CA ASP A 247 10.63 7.25 6.28
C ASP A 247 11.19 8.44 7.06
N MET A 248 12.53 8.63 7.11
CA MET A 248 13.17 9.57 8.03
C MET A 248 14.37 10.32 7.44
N ALA A 249 14.70 10.14 6.16
CA ALA A 249 15.95 10.64 5.57
C ALA A 249 17.22 10.25 6.37
N ILE A 250 17.23 9.05 6.93
CA ILE A 250 18.38 8.48 7.67
C ILE A 250 19.06 7.44 6.80
N THR A 251 20.38 7.53 6.64
CA THR A 251 21.23 6.53 5.98
C THR A 251 22.39 6.11 6.86
N MET A 252 22.79 4.86 6.74
CA MET A 252 23.89 4.26 7.52
C MET A 252 24.98 3.77 6.56
N GLU A 253 26.19 4.30 6.72
CA GLU A 253 27.36 3.92 5.93
C GLU A 253 28.25 2.97 6.74
N ILE A 254 28.54 1.78 6.19
CA ILE A 254 29.41 0.79 6.84
C ILE A 254 30.85 1.34 6.90
N VAL A 255 31.43 1.38 8.10
CA VAL A 255 32.72 2.01 8.38
C VAL A 255 33.90 1.40 7.58
N PRO A 256 34.99 2.19 7.32
CA PRO A 256 36.09 1.77 6.42
C PRO A 256 36.86 0.54 6.91
N ASN A 257 36.83 0.23 8.20
CA ASN A 257 37.54 -0.89 8.80
C ASN A 257 36.63 -2.01 9.29
N ASN A 258 35.40 -2.08 8.79
CA ASN A 258 34.42 -3.09 9.21
C ASN A 258 34.90 -4.53 9.06
N ASN A 259 35.80 -4.78 8.10
CA ASN A 259 36.41 -6.09 7.88
C ASN A 259 37.21 -6.62 9.08
N LEU A 260 37.58 -5.78 10.05
CA LEU A 260 38.33 -6.17 11.27
C LEU A 260 37.43 -6.83 12.33
N ILE A 261 36.11 -6.60 12.25
CA ILE A 261 35.12 -7.14 13.20
C ILE A 261 34.23 -8.23 12.57
N ILE A 262 34.62 -8.77 11.43
CA ILE A 262 34.01 -9.95 10.81
C ILE A 262 34.86 -11.17 11.15
N TYR A 263 34.34 -12.07 11.97
CA TYR A 263 35.04 -13.25 12.43
C TYR A 263 34.69 -14.48 11.59
N THR A 264 35.71 -15.28 11.22
CA THR A 264 35.52 -16.47 10.36
C THR A 264 35.60 -17.79 11.15
N SER A 265 35.88 -17.72 12.46
CA SER A 265 36.04 -18.89 13.30
C SER A 265 35.17 -18.81 14.54
N THR A 266 34.25 -19.73 14.65
CA THR A 266 33.30 -19.87 15.80
C THR A 266 33.97 -20.20 17.13
N GLY A 267 35.26 -20.64 17.11
CA GLY A 267 36.00 -21.01 18.32
C GLY A 267 36.91 -19.91 18.85
N SER A 268 37.00 -18.78 18.15
CA SER A 268 37.90 -17.69 18.50
C SER A 268 37.33 -16.27 18.35
N ASP A 269 36.06 -16.18 17.88
CA ASP A 269 35.37 -14.88 17.92
C ASP A 269 35.00 -14.50 19.38
N PRO A 270 34.81 -13.20 19.63
CA PRO A 270 34.53 -12.69 20.99
C PRO A 270 33.08 -12.85 21.42
N PHE A 271 32.22 -13.55 20.63
CA PHE A 271 30.77 -13.58 20.81
C PHE A 271 30.27 -14.90 21.38
N THR A 272 29.33 -14.80 22.31
CA THR A 272 28.54 -15.93 22.77
C THR A 272 27.32 -16.10 21.87
N ASN A 273 27.52 -16.57 20.61
CA ASN A 273 26.46 -16.70 19.62
C ASN A 273 25.26 -17.50 20.17
N GLY A 274 24.03 -16.97 19.99
CA GLY A 274 22.80 -17.52 20.57
C GLY A 274 22.47 -17.00 21.98
N ASN A 275 23.25 -16.07 22.53
CA ASN A 275 22.96 -15.38 23.78
C ASN A 275 22.98 -13.85 23.57
N PRO A 276 21.86 -13.22 23.15
CA PRO A 276 21.85 -11.79 22.84
C PRO A 276 22.22 -10.90 24.05
N GLY A 277 21.87 -11.33 25.28
CA GLY A 277 22.23 -10.60 26.51
C GLY A 277 23.72 -10.56 26.81
N ALA A 278 24.50 -11.56 26.39
CA ALA A 278 25.95 -11.51 26.40
C ALA A 278 26.47 -10.71 25.21
N MET A 279 26.01 -11.03 24.00
CA MET A 279 26.49 -10.46 22.75
C MET A 279 26.36 -8.92 22.69
N ILE A 280 25.33 -8.34 23.31
CA ILE A 280 25.12 -6.89 23.32
C ILE A 280 26.27 -6.14 24.01
N ASN A 281 26.87 -6.69 25.05
CA ASN A 281 28.02 -6.11 25.75
C ASN A 281 29.34 -6.52 25.09
N GLU A 282 29.42 -7.75 24.59
CA GLU A 282 30.58 -8.24 23.82
C GLU A 282 30.77 -7.38 22.56
N ASN A 283 29.68 -7.01 21.87
CA ASN A 283 29.74 -6.14 20.69
C ASN A 283 30.23 -4.73 21.04
N GLN A 284 29.69 -4.11 22.10
CA GLN A 284 30.15 -2.80 22.53
C GLN A 284 31.67 -2.78 22.81
N ASN A 285 32.16 -3.83 23.48
CA ASN A 285 33.60 -3.94 23.79
C ASN A 285 34.45 -4.18 22.54
N THR A 286 33.98 -5.08 21.65
CA THR A 286 34.69 -5.45 20.41
C THR A 286 34.78 -4.27 19.46
N VAL A 287 33.69 -3.60 19.16
CA VAL A 287 33.69 -2.44 18.25
C VAL A 287 34.50 -1.29 18.82
N THR A 288 34.41 -1.05 20.13
CA THR A 288 35.24 -0.01 20.78
C THR A 288 36.75 -0.31 20.70
N THR A 289 37.11 -1.59 20.81
CA THR A 289 38.54 -2.01 20.80
C THR A 289 39.11 -2.01 19.39
N GLU A 290 38.39 -2.59 18.43
CA GLU A 290 38.92 -2.83 17.07
C GLU A 290 38.71 -1.63 16.12
N ILE A 291 37.58 -0.94 16.24
CA ILE A 291 37.24 0.23 15.39
C ILE A 291 37.62 1.53 16.09
N GLY A 292 37.44 1.61 17.39
CA GLY A 292 37.65 2.82 18.19
C GLY A 292 36.38 3.69 18.24
N SER A 293 36.03 4.14 19.46
CA SER A 293 34.75 4.86 19.69
C SER A 293 34.56 6.14 18.86
N ALA A 294 35.64 6.79 18.42
CA ALA A 294 35.53 7.99 17.57
C ALA A 294 35.21 7.70 16.10
N ASN A 295 35.23 6.43 15.67
CA ASN A 295 35.16 6.05 14.25
C ASN A 295 33.82 5.43 13.83
N TYR A 296 32.87 5.39 14.73
CA TYR A 296 31.48 4.92 14.42
C TYR A 296 30.45 5.68 15.27
N ASP A 297 29.20 5.65 14.84
CA ASP A 297 28.06 6.35 15.43
C ASP A 297 27.02 5.37 15.97
N ILE A 298 26.90 4.21 15.34
CA ILE A 298 26.06 3.10 15.71
C ILE A 298 26.82 1.79 15.45
N GLY A 299 26.65 0.79 16.30
CA GLY A 299 27.25 -0.53 16.12
C GLY A 299 26.24 -1.65 16.36
N HIS A 300 26.38 -2.74 15.60
CA HIS A 300 25.48 -3.89 15.64
C HIS A 300 26.28 -5.19 15.46
N VAL A 301 25.78 -6.32 15.95
CA VAL A 301 26.36 -7.63 15.64
C VAL A 301 25.34 -8.55 15.00
N PHE A 302 25.74 -9.18 13.90
CA PHE A 302 24.94 -10.24 13.23
C PHE A 302 25.43 -11.61 13.66
N GLY A 303 24.46 -12.46 14.05
CA GLY A 303 24.70 -13.83 14.50
C GLY A 303 23.65 -14.81 13.97
N THR A 304 23.71 -16.03 14.48
CA THR A 304 22.70 -17.05 14.23
C THR A 304 21.99 -17.45 15.53
N ASN A 305 20.71 -17.86 15.47
CA ASN A 305 19.94 -18.45 16.58
C ASN A 305 19.78 -17.57 17.84
N SER A 306 19.83 -16.25 17.74
CA SER A 306 19.79 -15.39 18.94
C SER A 306 18.53 -14.53 19.06
N GLY A 307 17.74 -14.34 18.00
CA GLY A 307 16.71 -13.30 17.97
C GLY A 307 17.34 -11.90 18.01
N GLY A 308 16.57 -10.87 18.39
CA GLY A 308 17.02 -9.50 18.47
C GLY A 308 17.14 -8.98 19.91
N LEU A 309 18.07 -8.03 20.13
CA LEU A 309 18.17 -7.25 21.35
C LEU A 309 18.94 -5.96 21.09
N ALA A 310 18.39 -4.83 21.45
CA ALA A 310 19.10 -3.55 21.32
C ALA A 310 18.96 -2.65 22.55
N GLY A 311 19.94 -1.76 22.73
CA GLY A 311 19.80 -0.64 23.66
C GLY A 311 18.88 0.42 23.08
N LEU A 312 17.96 0.95 23.88
CA LEU A 312 17.03 1.98 23.45
C LEU A 312 17.72 3.36 23.41
N GLY A 313 17.64 4.06 22.26
CA GLY A 313 18.17 5.42 22.10
C GLY A 313 19.68 5.52 22.39
N VAL A 314 20.45 4.59 21.84
CA VAL A 314 21.90 4.49 22.12
C VAL A 314 22.80 5.08 21.04
N VAL A 315 22.26 5.44 19.90
CA VAL A 315 23.02 6.04 18.79
C VAL A 315 23.82 7.24 19.30
N CYS A 316 25.04 7.40 18.83
CA CYS A 316 26.00 8.44 19.27
C CYS A 316 26.49 8.37 20.74
N SER A 317 25.93 7.50 21.57
CA SER A 317 26.35 7.34 22.97
C SER A 317 27.64 6.52 23.08
N ASN A 318 28.75 7.14 23.37
CA ASN A 318 30.07 6.48 23.36
C ASN A 318 30.18 5.21 24.21
N SER A 319 29.36 5.08 25.26
CA SER A 319 29.39 3.93 26.17
C SER A 319 28.42 2.81 25.75
N SER A 320 27.53 3.05 24.81
CA SER A 320 26.44 2.12 24.49
C SER A 320 26.04 2.04 23.02
N LYS A 321 26.57 2.85 22.12
CA LYS A 321 26.18 2.96 20.72
C LYS A 321 26.40 1.71 19.87
N ALA A 322 27.17 0.71 20.36
CA ALA A 322 27.30 -0.59 19.71
C ALA A 322 26.50 -1.70 20.41
N ARG A 323 25.47 -1.32 21.18
CA ARG A 323 24.57 -2.26 21.85
C ARG A 323 23.40 -2.61 20.94
N GLY A 324 23.65 -3.38 19.90
CA GLY A 324 22.67 -3.94 18.98
C GLY A 324 23.07 -5.36 18.57
N VAL A 325 22.12 -6.27 18.56
CA VAL A 325 22.28 -7.68 18.22
C VAL A 325 21.09 -8.13 17.35
N THR A 326 21.38 -8.77 16.23
CA THR A 326 20.38 -9.52 15.48
C THR A 326 20.93 -10.88 15.08
N GLY A 327 20.14 -11.93 15.34
CA GLY A 327 20.46 -13.29 14.93
C GLY A 327 19.25 -14.07 14.49
N SER A 328 19.44 -14.93 13.49
CA SER A 328 18.40 -15.82 12.96
C SER A 328 19.04 -17.12 12.51
N SER A 329 18.32 -18.25 12.62
CA SER A 329 18.77 -19.53 12.07
C SER A 329 18.96 -19.50 10.54
N ALA A 330 18.32 -18.53 9.88
CA ALA A 330 18.50 -18.20 8.47
C ALA A 330 18.57 -16.67 8.31
N PRO A 331 19.77 -16.05 8.51
CA PRO A 331 19.93 -14.61 8.49
C PRO A 331 19.99 -14.07 7.05
N ILE A 332 18.91 -14.19 6.31
CA ILE A 332 18.75 -13.78 4.91
C ILE A 332 17.35 -13.26 4.64
N ASN A 333 17.22 -12.45 3.58
CA ASN A 333 15.98 -11.95 3.03
C ASN A 333 15.18 -11.04 3.97
N ASP A 334 14.03 -10.59 3.50
CA ASP A 334 13.15 -9.68 4.20
C ASP A 334 12.86 -10.02 5.68
N PRO A 335 12.62 -11.28 6.08
CA PRO A 335 12.42 -11.60 7.51
C PRO A 335 13.63 -11.29 8.39
N PHE A 336 14.86 -11.36 7.87
CA PHE A 336 16.05 -10.96 8.61
C PHE A 336 16.28 -9.45 8.50
N ASP A 337 16.23 -8.92 7.26
CA ASP A 337 16.62 -7.55 6.97
C ASP A 337 15.65 -6.54 7.60
N ILE A 338 14.34 -6.77 7.46
CA ILE A 338 13.30 -5.81 7.88
C ILE A 338 12.65 -6.20 9.20
N ASP A 339 12.18 -7.45 9.37
CA ASP A 339 11.48 -7.82 10.59
C ASP A 339 12.41 -7.88 11.82
N TYR A 340 13.74 -8.07 11.61
CA TYR A 340 14.69 -8.12 12.72
C TYR A 340 15.69 -6.96 12.68
N VAL A 341 16.53 -6.81 11.63
CA VAL A 341 17.61 -5.79 11.66
C VAL A 341 17.03 -4.38 11.68
N ALA A 342 16.06 -4.04 10.80
CA ALA A 342 15.45 -2.71 10.84
C ALA A 342 14.73 -2.44 12.18
N HIS A 343 14.13 -3.46 12.80
CA HIS A 343 13.48 -3.39 14.11
C HIS A 343 14.51 -3.07 15.22
N GLU A 344 15.58 -3.86 15.33
CA GLU A 344 16.59 -3.66 16.39
C GLU A 344 17.34 -2.33 16.23
N VAL A 345 17.62 -1.92 15.00
CA VAL A 345 18.16 -0.59 14.70
C VAL A 345 17.15 0.49 15.09
N GLY A 346 15.83 0.26 14.94
CA GLY A 346 14.77 1.14 15.42
C GLY A 346 14.87 1.39 16.93
N HIS A 347 15.09 0.35 17.71
CA HIS A 347 15.37 0.50 19.15
C HIS A 347 16.63 1.33 19.40
N GLN A 348 17.71 1.10 18.66
CA GLN A 348 18.93 1.90 18.80
C GLN A 348 18.67 3.40 18.52
N PHE A 349 17.73 3.72 17.62
CA PHE A 349 17.25 5.07 17.35
C PHE A 349 16.11 5.53 18.28
N GLY A 350 15.73 4.76 19.30
CA GLY A 350 14.81 5.19 20.36
C GLY A 350 13.36 4.75 20.21
N ALA A 351 13.00 4.02 19.15
CA ALA A 351 11.64 3.53 18.97
C ALA A 351 11.31 2.35 19.90
N ASN A 352 10.16 2.38 20.52
CA ASN A 352 9.60 1.31 21.35
C ASN A 352 8.68 0.39 20.54
N HIS A 353 8.29 -0.75 21.16
CA HIS A 353 7.30 -1.66 20.56
C HIS A 353 5.92 -1.02 20.44
N THR A 354 5.21 -1.33 19.34
CA THR A 354 3.92 -0.72 19.00
C THR A 354 2.70 -1.61 19.24
N PHE A 355 2.90 -2.89 19.53
CA PHE A 355 1.82 -3.88 19.66
C PHE A 355 1.09 -3.83 21.01
N ASN A 356 -0.22 -4.11 21.00
CA ASN A 356 -1.08 -4.10 22.18
C ASN A 356 -1.15 -5.46 22.92
N ASN A 357 -0.71 -6.55 22.29
CA ASN A 357 -0.56 -7.84 22.97
C ASN A 357 0.50 -7.77 24.09
N SER A 358 0.37 -8.63 25.06
CA SER A 358 1.36 -8.69 26.17
C SER A 358 2.72 -9.24 25.70
N CYS A 359 2.76 -10.13 24.71
CA CYS A 359 3.96 -10.74 24.12
C CYS A 359 5.02 -11.13 25.17
N SER A 360 4.60 -11.86 26.20
CA SER A 360 5.46 -12.28 27.34
C SER A 360 6.08 -11.13 28.15
N GLY A 361 5.49 -9.94 28.11
CA GLY A 361 5.98 -8.75 28.85
C GLY A 361 6.74 -7.73 27.98
N ASN A 362 6.90 -7.98 26.69
CA ASN A 362 7.66 -7.11 25.79
C ASN A 362 6.86 -5.88 25.26
N ARG A 363 5.58 -5.73 25.65
CA ARG A 363 4.77 -4.57 25.28
C ARG A 363 5.24 -3.32 25.99
N ASN A 364 5.40 -2.22 25.26
CA ASN A 364 5.50 -0.89 25.84
C ASN A 364 4.10 -0.26 25.91
N ASN A 365 3.63 0.10 27.12
CA ASN A 365 2.28 0.60 27.30
C ASN A 365 2.08 2.02 26.75
N SER A 366 3.14 2.79 26.56
CA SER A 366 3.05 4.18 26.07
C SER A 366 2.96 4.26 24.53
N THR A 367 3.27 3.18 23.85
CA THR A 367 3.33 3.11 22.39
C THR A 367 2.50 1.97 21.79
N ALA A 368 1.67 1.30 22.60
CA ALA A 368 0.88 0.12 22.24
C ALA A 368 -0.33 0.43 21.34
N VAL A 369 -0.10 1.13 20.24
CA VAL A 369 -1.13 1.67 19.33
C VAL A 369 -1.65 0.64 18.31
N GLU A 370 -0.95 -0.46 18.10
CA GLU A 370 -1.35 -1.47 17.12
C GLU A 370 -2.08 -2.64 17.78
N PRO A 371 -3.27 -3.05 17.29
CA PRO A 371 -3.97 -4.21 17.84
C PRO A 371 -3.18 -5.51 17.60
N GLY A 372 -3.37 -6.47 18.50
CA GLY A 372 -2.77 -7.80 18.40
C GLY A 372 -1.24 -7.76 18.45
N SER A 373 -0.60 -8.48 17.53
CA SER A 373 0.86 -8.46 17.34
C SER A 373 1.37 -7.20 16.66
N GLY A 374 0.49 -6.32 16.17
CA GLY A 374 0.85 -5.23 15.28
C GLY A 374 1.29 -5.69 13.88
N SER A 375 1.72 -4.76 13.07
CA SER A 375 2.03 -4.98 11.66
C SER A 375 3.15 -4.09 11.09
N THR A 376 3.60 -3.07 11.82
CA THR A 376 4.70 -2.18 11.40
C THR A 376 6.05 -2.71 11.85
N ILE A 377 7.15 -2.01 11.54
CA ILE A 377 8.51 -2.48 11.84
C ILE A 377 8.71 -2.72 13.34
N MET A 378 8.24 -1.81 14.20
CA MET A 378 8.39 -1.96 15.66
C MET A 378 7.35 -2.91 16.30
N ALA A 379 6.60 -3.63 15.50
CA ALA A 379 5.65 -4.65 15.93
C ALA A 379 6.27 -6.06 15.95
N TYR A 380 5.50 -7.04 16.48
CA TYR A 380 5.88 -8.45 16.54
C TYR A 380 5.06 -9.32 15.58
N ALA A 381 4.97 -8.87 14.32
CA ALA A 381 4.27 -9.61 13.28
C ALA A 381 4.86 -11.03 13.11
N GLY A 382 4.00 -12.04 13.20
CA GLY A 382 4.38 -13.46 13.06
C GLY A 382 4.85 -14.16 14.32
N ILE A 383 5.22 -13.45 15.39
CA ILE A 383 5.85 -14.04 16.57
C ILE A 383 5.06 -13.85 17.89
N CYS A 384 3.95 -13.11 17.89
CA CYS A 384 3.13 -12.85 19.08
C CYS A 384 1.63 -13.10 18.82
N SER A 385 1.08 -14.15 19.41
CA SER A 385 -0.35 -14.49 19.26
C SER A 385 -1.24 -13.69 20.23
N PRO A 386 -2.46 -13.26 19.82
CA PRO A 386 -3.07 -13.41 18.51
C PRO A 386 -2.38 -12.55 17.44
N ASN A 387 -2.01 -13.20 16.34
CA ASN A 387 -1.17 -12.61 15.31
C ASN A 387 -1.99 -11.88 14.23
N VAL A 388 -1.57 -10.68 13.85
CA VAL A 388 -2.23 -9.89 12.82
C VAL A 388 -1.81 -10.36 11.43
N GLN A 389 -0.51 -10.55 11.22
CA GLN A 389 0.11 -11.03 9.98
C GLN A 389 1.47 -11.65 10.26
N ASN A 390 2.09 -12.31 9.27
CA ASN A 390 3.32 -13.08 9.49
C ASN A 390 4.60 -12.24 9.42
N ASN A 391 4.66 -11.18 8.61
CA ASN A 391 5.82 -10.32 8.45
C ASN A 391 5.40 -8.87 8.68
N SER A 392 6.30 -8.03 9.17
CA SER A 392 6.05 -6.60 9.36
C SER A 392 5.89 -5.90 8.00
N ASN A 393 5.14 -4.82 7.92
CA ASN A 393 5.18 -3.92 6.79
C ASN A 393 6.50 -3.15 6.83
N ASP A 394 6.99 -2.69 5.68
CA ASP A 394 8.26 -2.00 5.51
C ASP A 394 8.14 -0.49 5.74
N HIS A 395 7.51 -0.11 6.83
CA HIS A 395 7.41 1.27 7.30
C HIS A 395 7.31 1.34 8.82
N PHE A 396 7.72 2.45 9.38
CA PHE A 396 7.50 2.79 10.77
C PHE A 396 6.11 3.39 10.97
N SER A 397 5.44 3.03 12.09
CA SER A 397 4.20 3.69 12.46
C SER A 397 4.46 5.16 12.88
N GLY A 398 3.42 6.00 12.84
CA GLY A 398 3.53 7.40 13.21
C GLY A 398 4.09 7.64 14.60
N ILE A 399 3.83 6.74 15.56
CA ILE A 399 4.39 6.86 16.91
C ILE A 399 5.89 6.52 16.95
N SER A 400 6.35 5.53 16.15
CA SER A 400 7.77 5.19 16.05
C SER A 400 8.56 6.30 15.36
N LEU A 401 7.98 6.94 14.33
CA LEU A 401 8.59 8.10 13.68
C LEU A 401 8.76 9.27 14.65
N GLU A 402 7.76 9.51 15.50
CA GLU A 402 7.83 10.53 16.55
C GLU A 402 8.93 10.24 17.56
N GLU A 403 9.06 8.98 18.05
CA GLU A 403 10.11 8.58 18.99
C GLU A 403 11.51 8.73 18.39
N ILE A 404 11.74 8.22 17.15
CA ILE A 404 13.01 8.36 16.43
C ILE A 404 13.34 9.83 16.22
N SER A 405 12.36 10.64 15.78
CA SER A 405 12.54 12.07 15.56
C SER A 405 12.98 12.79 16.85
N ASN A 406 12.31 12.50 17.96
CA ASN A 406 12.68 13.04 19.26
C ASN A 406 14.11 12.66 19.66
N GLU A 407 14.55 11.42 19.39
CA GLU A 407 15.90 10.97 19.72
C GLU A 407 16.97 11.69 18.89
N ILE A 408 16.80 11.78 17.56
CA ILE A 408 17.80 12.41 16.67
C ILE A 408 17.85 13.93 16.80
N LEU A 409 16.78 14.57 17.29
CA LEU A 409 16.69 16.03 17.48
C LEU A 409 17.00 16.48 18.91
N SER A 410 16.90 15.60 19.91
CA SER A 410 17.21 15.94 21.31
C SER A 410 18.71 16.09 21.50
N GLY A 411 19.18 17.29 21.84
CA GLY A 411 20.59 17.61 21.98
C GLY A 411 21.37 16.67 22.93
N GLY A 412 22.52 16.18 22.50
CA GLY A 412 23.47 15.33 23.25
C GLY A 412 23.79 13.99 22.59
N HIS A 413 23.02 13.57 21.60
CA HIS A 413 23.19 12.33 20.84
C HIS A 413 23.34 12.60 19.33
N GLN A 414 23.80 13.78 18.94
CA GLN A 414 24.04 14.18 17.56
C GLN A 414 25.51 13.96 17.19
N CYS A 415 25.78 13.03 16.29
CA CYS A 415 27.12 12.71 15.81
C CYS A 415 27.15 12.42 14.31
N GLU A 416 26.00 12.48 13.69
CA GLU A 416 25.79 12.26 12.27
C GLU A 416 26.38 13.37 11.40
N THR A 417 26.57 13.07 10.13
CA THR A 417 26.77 14.08 9.10
C THR A 417 25.45 14.48 8.50
N ILE A 418 25.11 15.77 8.55
CA ILE A 418 23.88 16.31 7.98
C ILE A 418 24.18 16.89 6.60
N SER A 419 23.36 16.54 5.62
CA SER A 419 23.42 17.06 4.25
C SER A 419 22.06 17.59 3.84
N ALA A 420 22.03 18.78 3.24
CA ALA A 420 20.79 19.34 2.70
C ALA A 420 20.26 18.48 1.54
N LEU A 421 18.97 18.25 1.52
CA LEU A 421 18.27 17.64 0.42
C LEU A 421 17.75 18.72 -0.56
N ALA A 422 17.57 18.34 -1.81
CA ALA A 422 16.86 19.17 -2.77
C ALA A 422 15.33 18.98 -2.69
N ASN A 423 14.91 18.09 -1.81
CA ASN A 423 13.52 17.74 -1.54
C ASN A 423 12.88 18.69 -0.54
N SER A 424 11.57 18.91 -0.64
CA SER A 424 10.74 19.70 0.28
C SER A 424 9.70 18.79 0.92
N ALA A 425 9.43 18.97 2.20
CA ALA A 425 8.40 18.16 2.87
C ALA A 425 7.00 18.41 2.28
N PRO A 426 6.15 17.39 2.17
CA PRO A 426 4.75 17.55 1.82
C PRO A 426 4.03 18.38 2.89
N ILE A 427 2.95 19.06 2.53
CA ILE A 427 2.19 19.91 3.44
C ILE A 427 0.74 19.45 3.47
N ILE A 428 0.23 19.08 4.64
CA ILE A 428 -1.19 18.81 4.84
C ILE A 428 -1.96 20.14 4.82
N ILE A 429 -2.79 20.34 3.78
CA ILE A 429 -3.60 21.53 3.61
C ILE A 429 -4.84 21.46 4.49
N SER A 430 -5.47 20.30 4.55
CA SER A 430 -6.66 20.06 5.37
C SER A 430 -6.74 18.61 5.84
N ALA A 431 -7.16 18.43 7.08
CA ALA A 431 -7.61 17.17 7.68
C ALA A 431 -8.75 17.48 8.67
N PRO A 432 -9.66 16.53 8.94
CA PRO A 432 -10.69 16.77 9.96
C PRO A 432 -10.05 16.90 11.34
N SER A 433 -10.37 17.94 12.10
CA SER A 433 -9.80 18.14 13.44
C SER A 433 -10.51 17.29 14.51
N ASN A 434 -11.85 17.28 14.49
CA ASN A 434 -12.69 16.50 15.38
C ASN A 434 -13.92 16.02 14.62
N VAL A 435 -14.21 14.72 14.71
CA VAL A 435 -15.32 14.07 14.00
C VAL A 435 -16.21 13.36 15.00
N THR A 436 -17.53 13.51 14.87
CA THR A 436 -18.50 12.68 15.60
C THR A 436 -19.23 11.77 14.63
N ILE A 437 -19.18 10.45 14.90
CA ILE A 437 -19.77 9.40 14.06
C ILE A 437 -20.79 8.58 14.85
N PRO A 438 -21.79 7.98 14.21
CA PRO A 438 -22.70 7.05 14.86
C PRO A 438 -22.01 5.72 15.20
N ALA A 439 -22.46 5.04 16.25
CA ALA A 439 -22.03 3.69 16.58
C ALA A 439 -22.43 2.69 15.48
N GLN A 440 -21.73 1.55 15.40
CA GLN A 440 -21.99 0.43 14.48
C GLN A 440 -21.94 0.82 12.99
N THR A 441 -21.31 1.93 12.67
CA THR A 441 -21.30 2.50 11.32
C THR A 441 -19.87 2.65 10.82
N PRO A 442 -19.55 2.23 9.58
CA PRO A 442 -18.27 2.52 8.95
C PRO A 442 -18.03 4.03 8.80
N PHE A 443 -16.76 4.42 8.86
CA PHE A 443 -16.37 5.82 8.72
C PHE A 443 -15.16 5.99 7.79
N ALA A 444 -14.90 7.23 7.41
CA ALA A 444 -13.77 7.58 6.56
C ALA A 444 -13.05 8.82 7.10
N LEU A 445 -11.74 8.87 6.90
CA LEU A 445 -10.90 10.04 7.18
C LEU A 445 -10.14 10.40 5.92
N THR A 446 -10.15 11.68 5.56
CA THR A 446 -9.53 12.19 4.33
C THR A 446 -8.61 13.36 4.69
N ALA A 447 -7.41 13.40 4.09
CA ALA A 447 -6.49 14.53 4.21
C ALA A 447 -6.10 15.03 2.81
N GLU A 448 -6.17 16.33 2.61
CA GLU A 448 -5.70 16.99 1.39
C GLU A 448 -4.26 17.47 1.58
N VAL A 449 -3.38 17.14 0.63
CA VAL A 449 -1.94 17.38 0.72
C VAL A 449 -1.44 18.04 -0.55
N THR A 450 -0.44 18.91 -0.41
CA THR A 450 0.32 19.45 -1.54
C THR A 450 1.80 19.16 -1.34
N ASP A 451 2.50 18.99 -2.45
CA ASP A 451 3.94 18.85 -2.50
C ASP A 451 4.55 19.84 -3.46
N ALA A 452 5.65 20.52 -3.06
CA ALA A 452 6.26 21.58 -3.85
C ALA A 452 7.07 21.03 -5.05
N ASP A 453 7.56 19.81 -4.94
CA ASP A 453 8.38 19.13 -5.95
C ASP A 453 7.50 18.23 -6.86
N ASN A 454 6.21 18.06 -6.53
CA ASN A 454 5.24 17.19 -7.16
C ASN A 454 5.63 15.70 -7.07
N ASP A 455 6.22 15.32 -5.97
CA ASP A 455 6.52 13.92 -5.68
C ASP A 455 5.26 13.11 -5.40
N PRO A 456 5.26 11.77 -5.62
CA PRO A 456 4.11 10.92 -5.38
C PRO A 456 3.79 10.82 -3.89
N ILE A 457 2.65 11.32 -3.46
CA ILE A 457 2.23 11.29 -2.06
C ILE A 457 1.61 9.93 -1.70
N THR A 458 1.96 9.45 -0.50
CA THR A 458 1.27 8.33 0.14
C THR A 458 0.84 8.65 1.56
N TYR A 459 -0.26 8.02 1.99
CA TYR A 459 -0.96 8.28 3.24
C TYR A 459 -0.99 7.03 4.11
N ASN A 460 -0.66 7.19 5.40
CA ASN A 460 -0.94 6.21 6.45
C ASN A 460 -1.85 6.85 7.48
N TRP A 461 -3.09 6.39 7.57
CA TRP A 461 -3.99 6.70 8.66
C TRP A 461 -3.89 5.60 9.72
N GLU A 462 -3.48 5.93 10.94
CA GLU A 462 -3.24 4.97 12.02
C GLU A 462 -3.98 5.40 13.29
N GLN A 463 -4.48 4.43 14.05
CA GLN A 463 -5.04 4.71 15.37
C GLN A 463 -3.91 4.88 16.38
N MET A 464 -4.03 5.88 17.27
CA MET A 464 -2.99 6.29 18.21
C MET A 464 -3.37 6.07 19.68
N ASP A 465 -4.45 5.30 19.95
CA ASP A 465 -4.86 4.96 21.31
C ASP A 465 -3.96 3.87 21.89
N THR A 466 -3.33 4.14 23.03
CA THR A 466 -2.32 3.26 23.65
C THR A 466 -2.87 2.40 24.79
N GLU A 467 -4.12 2.61 25.20
CA GLU A 467 -4.73 1.87 26.29
C GLU A 467 -4.77 0.38 26.00
N ILE A 468 -4.52 -0.41 27.05
CA ILE A 468 -4.47 -1.84 26.92
C ILE A 468 -5.88 -2.42 26.85
N SER A 469 -6.17 -3.11 25.77
CA SER A 469 -7.48 -3.71 25.52
C SER A 469 -7.39 -5.21 25.21
N THR A 470 -8.56 -5.88 25.25
CA THR A 470 -8.64 -7.29 24.84
C THR A 470 -8.32 -7.43 23.36
N GLN A 471 -7.47 -8.42 23.02
CA GLN A 471 -7.07 -8.70 21.65
C GLN A 471 -7.52 -10.12 21.19
N PRO A 472 -8.04 -10.29 19.97
CA PRO A 472 -8.41 -9.23 18.99
C PRO A 472 -9.43 -8.25 19.56
N PRO A 473 -9.48 -7.00 19.02
CA PRO A 473 -10.34 -5.96 19.55
C PRO A 473 -11.84 -6.33 19.49
N SER A 474 -12.59 -5.92 20.50
CA SER A 474 -14.04 -6.12 20.60
C SER A 474 -14.80 -4.85 20.17
N ALA A 475 -15.97 -5.02 19.54
CA ALA A 475 -16.86 -3.91 19.26
C ALA A 475 -17.34 -3.16 20.52
N THR A 476 -17.30 -3.80 21.68
CA THR A 476 -17.67 -3.19 22.97
C THR A 476 -16.50 -2.66 23.77
N SER A 477 -15.28 -2.62 23.18
CA SER A 477 -14.12 -2.00 23.83
C SER A 477 -14.31 -0.48 23.90
N THR A 478 -14.14 0.07 25.12
CA THR A 478 -14.23 1.51 25.38
C THR A 478 -12.92 2.23 25.12
N ASP A 479 -11.80 1.49 25.09
CA ASP A 479 -10.44 2.02 25.05
C ASP A 479 -9.55 1.14 24.18
N GLY A 480 -8.36 1.64 23.82
CA GLY A 480 -7.31 0.96 23.07
C GLY A 480 -7.58 0.81 21.58
N PRO A 481 -6.64 0.24 20.84
CA PRO A 481 -6.71 0.21 19.39
C PRO A 481 -7.72 -0.81 18.84
N ASN A 482 -8.59 -0.37 17.93
CA ASN A 482 -9.56 -1.19 17.22
C ASN A 482 -9.16 -1.46 15.76
N PHE A 483 -8.28 -0.61 15.18
CA PHE A 483 -7.94 -0.61 13.77
C PHE A 483 -6.43 -0.78 13.59
N ARG A 484 -6.04 -1.80 12.82
CA ARG A 484 -4.63 -2.10 12.50
C ARG A 484 -4.03 -1.04 11.59
N SER A 485 -2.70 -0.90 11.61
CA SER A 485 -1.96 -0.21 10.55
C SER A 485 -1.99 -1.03 9.24
N TRP A 486 -1.92 -0.34 8.12
CA TRP A 486 -1.77 -0.90 6.79
C TRP A 486 -0.61 -0.22 6.07
N SER A 487 -0.05 -0.87 5.03
CA SER A 487 0.90 -0.21 4.14
C SER A 487 0.32 1.09 3.58
N SER A 488 1.17 2.08 3.33
CA SER A 488 0.77 3.38 2.81
C SER A 488 0.01 3.26 1.49
N SER A 489 -0.93 4.16 1.25
CA SER A 489 -1.80 4.19 0.07
C SER A 489 -1.67 5.54 -0.64
N THR A 490 -1.84 5.56 -1.97
CA THR A 490 -1.97 6.81 -2.72
C THR A 490 -3.35 7.46 -2.59
N SER A 491 -4.31 6.80 -1.91
CA SER A 491 -5.63 7.38 -1.63
C SER A 491 -5.55 8.31 -0.44
N GLU A 492 -6.02 9.54 -0.61
CA GLU A 492 -6.18 10.55 0.44
C GLU A 492 -7.14 10.09 1.55
N THR A 493 -8.05 9.18 1.18
CA THR A 493 -9.09 8.66 2.08
C THR A 493 -8.79 7.24 2.51
N ARG A 494 -8.84 6.99 3.82
CA ARG A 494 -8.93 5.66 4.40
C ARG A 494 -10.34 5.40 4.93
N TYR A 495 -10.90 4.26 4.55
CA TYR A 495 -12.16 3.72 5.09
C TYR A 495 -11.88 2.80 6.27
N PHE A 496 -12.69 2.90 7.32
CA PHE A 496 -12.61 2.12 8.57
C PHE A 496 -13.93 1.35 8.80
N PRO A 497 -13.95 0.02 8.63
CA PRO A 497 -12.93 -0.86 8.02
C PRO A 497 -12.70 -0.58 6.53
N ARG A 498 -11.67 -1.23 5.94
CA ARG A 498 -11.40 -1.13 4.50
C ARG A 498 -12.62 -1.58 3.68
N LEU A 499 -12.88 -0.92 2.54
CA LEU A 499 -13.99 -1.25 1.65
C LEU A 499 -14.04 -2.73 1.27
N SER A 500 -12.86 -3.37 1.09
CA SER A 500 -12.77 -4.80 0.79
C SER A 500 -13.34 -5.69 1.89
N ALA A 501 -13.25 -5.31 3.16
CA ALA A 501 -13.87 -6.02 4.27
C ALA A 501 -15.37 -5.73 4.35
N ILE A 502 -15.79 -4.46 4.20
CA ILE A 502 -17.20 -4.05 4.25
C ILE A 502 -17.99 -4.75 3.15
N LYS A 503 -17.54 -4.71 1.88
CA LYS A 503 -18.23 -5.33 0.73
C LYS A 503 -18.42 -6.84 0.86
N ASN A 504 -17.58 -7.51 1.67
CA ASN A 504 -17.64 -8.95 1.93
C ASN A 504 -18.35 -9.28 3.24
N ASN A 505 -18.88 -8.30 3.96
CA ASN A 505 -19.49 -8.44 5.29
C ASN A 505 -18.54 -9.10 6.32
N GLY A 506 -17.26 -8.69 6.28
CA GLY A 506 -16.19 -9.17 7.15
C GLY A 506 -15.18 -10.11 6.45
N PRO A 507 -14.27 -10.72 7.23
CA PRO A 507 -14.12 -10.57 8.68
C PRO A 507 -13.54 -9.22 9.10
N PHE A 508 -13.93 -8.71 10.27
CA PHE A 508 -13.48 -7.44 10.86
C PHE A 508 -12.57 -7.67 12.08
N THR A 509 -11.78 -8.73 12.08
CA THR A 509 -11.00 -9.16 13.26
C THR A 509 -10.05 -8.08 13.78
N TRP A 510 -9.38 -7.36 12.86
CA TRP A 510 -8.37 -6.36 13.19
C TRP A 510 -8.75 -4.93 12.78
N GLU A 511 -10.01 -4.74 12.42
CA GLU A 511 -10.63 -3.45 12.08
C GLU A 511 -12.06 -3.45 12.64
N ARG A 512 -12.22 -3.14 13.93
CA ARG A 512 -13.48 -3.36 14.64
C ARG A 512 -14.24 -2.05 14.84
N ILE A 513 -15.38 -1.90 14.17
CA ILE A 513 -16.34 -0.81 14.39
C ILE A 513 -16.84 -0.89 15.83
N SER A 514 -17.01 0.26 16.50
CA SER A 514 -17.48 0.35 17.88
C SER A 514 -19.01 0.28 17.96
N ASP A 515 -19.50 -0.58 18.86
CA ASP A 515 -20.91 -0.67 19.24
C ASP A 515 -21.27 0.29 20.39
N VAL A 516 -20.28 0.94 21.00
CA VAL A 516 -20.42 1.78 22.19
C VAL A 516 -19.84 3.16 21.96
N GLY A 517 -20.34 4.15 22.71
CA GLY A 517 -19.76 5.49 22.71
C GLY A 517 -18.34 5.48 23.27
N ARG A 518 -17.39 6.04 22.51
CA ARG A 518 -15.98 6.20 22.90
C ARG A 518 -15.30 7.31 22.10
N SER A 519 -14.14 7.75 22.55
CA SER A 519 -13.22 8.56 21.76
C SER A 519 -12.12 7.65 21.18
N MET A 520 -11.64 7.99 20.00
CA MET A 520 -10.51 7.36 19.32
C MET A 520 -9.64 8.47 18.73
N ASN A 521 -8.33 8.30 18.78
CA ASN A 521 -7.37 9.23 18.18
C ASN A 521 -6.73 8.58 16.96
N PHE A 522 -6.66 9.31 15.87
CA PHE A 522 -6.03 8.88 14.63
C PHE A 522 -4.97 9.88 14.21
N ARG A 523 -3.94 9.39 13.54
CA ARG A 523 -2.91 10.19 12.90
C ARG A 523 -2.88 9.84 11.42
N VAL A 524 -2.85 10.86 10.56
CA VAL A 524 -2.38 10.69 9.19
C VAL A 524 -0.90 11.03 9.16
N THR A 525 -0.09 10.12 8.64
CA THR A 525 1.30 10.39 8.22
C THR A 525 1.34 10.37 6.71
N VAL A 526 1.78 11.47 6.11
CA VAL A 526 1.95 11.60 4.67
C VAL A 526 3.43 11.57 4.32
N ARG A 527 3.79 10.88 3.24
CA ARG A 527 5.17 10.73 2.74
C ARG A 527 5.21 11.16 1.27
N ASP A 528 6.22 11.89 0.91
CA ASP A 528 6.40 12.40 -0.46
C ASP A 528 6.96 11.36 -1.44
N ASN A 529 7.49 10.24 -0.96
CA ASN A 529 8.15 9.22 -1.78
C ASN A 529 9.14 9.83 -2.81
N SER A 530 9.85 10.86 -2.38
CA SER A 530 10.84 11.53 -3.22
C SER A 530 11.87 10.53 -3.76
N PRO A 531 12.22 10.60 -5.04
CA PRO A 531 13.18 9.69 -5.64
C PRO A 531 14.59 9.96 -5.11
N GLY A 532 15.09 9.07 -4.25
CA GLY A 532 16.44 9.17 -3.67
C GLY A 532 16.47 8.94 -2.17
N PRO A 533 17.59 9.26 -1.50
CA PRO A 533 17.80 8.89 -0.10
C PRO A 533 17.08 9.80 0.91
N GLY A 534 16.18 10.66 0.51
CA GLY A 534 15.62 11.67 1.38
C GLY A 534 14.11 11.82 1.30
N GLY A 535 13.36 10.80 1.69
CA GLY A 535 11.92 10.92 1.90
C GLY A 535 11.63 11.87 3.07
N CYS A 536 10.65 12.76 2.86
CA CYS A 536 10.15 13.67 3.88
C CYS A 536 8.69 13.36 4.18
N ASN A 537 8.20 13.86 5.30
CA ASN A 537 6.85 13.56 5.77
C ASN A 537 6.24 14.75 6.51
N ASP A 538 4.91 14.70 6.65
CA ASP A 538 4.11 15.58 7.51
C ASP A 538 3.05 14.73 8.21
N HIS A 539 2.47 15.21 9.28
CA HIS A 539 1.39 14.50 9.98
C HIS A 539 0.38 15.45 10.61
N GLU A 540 -0.85 14.92 10.84
CA GLU A 540 -1.90 15.63 11.56
C GLU A 540 -2.69 14.63 12.40
N ASP A 541 -3.06 15.03 13.62
CA ASP A 541 -3.84 14.23 14.56
C ASP A 541 -5.33 14.57 14.49
N VAL A 542 -6.18 13.55 14.56
CA VAL A 542 -7.64 13.65 14.43
C VAL A 542 -8.31 12.89 15.55
N SER A 543 -9.24 13.53 16.26
CA SER A 543 -10.07 12.87 17.26
C SER A 543 -11.43 12.46 16.66
N VAL A 544 -11.80 11.20 16.82
CA VAL A 544 -13.08 10.61 16.38
C VAL A 544 -13.89 10.21 17.60
N THR A 545 -15.07 10.83 17.80
CA THR A 545 -15.99 10.46 18.86
C THR A 545 -17.13 9.62 18.31
N VAL A 546 -17.32 8.43 18.85
CA VAL A 546 -18.47 7.57 18.56
C VAL A 546 -19.63 7.95 19.47
N ASP A 547 -20.77 8.35 18.91
CA ASP A 547 -22.00 8.54 19.67
C ASP A 547 -22.75 7.22 19.80
N GLY A 548 -22.81 6.67 21.01
CA GLY A 548 -23.51 5.42 21.31
C GLY A 548 -25.05 5.50 21.28
N ASN A 549 -25.64 6.69 21.06
CA ASN A 549 -27.09 6.86 20.98
C ASN A 549 -27.60 6.99 19.52
N SER A 550 -26.70 7.09 18.56
CA SER A 550 -26.98 7.09 17.13
C SER A 550 -26.33 5.89 16.44
N GLY A 551 -26.93 5.46 15.31
CA GLY A 551 -26.47 4.29 14.55
C GLY A 551 -27.24 2.99 14.88
N PRO A 552 -27.05 1.93 14.05
CA PRO A 552 -26.28 1.96 12.80
C PRO A 552 -26.96 2.77 11.69
N PHE A 553 -26.19 3.57 10.96
CA PHE A 553 -26.62 4.20 9.72
C PHE A 553 -26.53 3.16 8.60
N LEU A 554 -27.63 2.85 7.93
CA LEU A 554 -27.71 1.70 7.01
C LEU A 554 -28.42 2.06 5.71
N VAL A 555 -27.85 1.65 4.57
CA VAL A 555 -28.54 1.64 3.28
C VAL A 555 -29.59 0.53 3.29
N THR A 556 -30.86 0.90 3.11
CA THR A 556 -31.97 -0.06 3.11
C THR A 556 -32.47 -0.44 1.71
N TYR A 557 -32.23 0.40 0.70
CA TYR A 557 -32.48 0.11 -0.70
C TYR A 557 -31.53 0.95 -1.61
N PRO A 558 -30.91 0.33 -2.63
CA PRO A 558 -31.00 -1.09 -3.04
C PRO A 558 -30.19 -2.00 -2.11
N ASN A 559 -30.84 -2.89 -1.40
CA ASN A 559 -30.17 -3.82 -0.47
C ASN A 559 -30.80 -5.22 -0.48
N VAL A 560 -31.37 -5.63 -1.62
CA VAL A 560 -32.00 -6.92 -1.84
C VAL A 560 -31.35 -7.62 -3.03
N LEU A 561 -31.03 -8.90 -2.86
CA LEU A 561 -30.46 -9.72 -3.93
C LEU A 561 -31.44 -9.80 -5.13
N GLY A 562 -30.93 -9.62 -6.34
CA GLY A 562 -31.70 -9.64 -7.57
C GLY A 562 -32.36 -8.32 -7.93
N THR A 563 -32.04 -7.23 -7.23
CA THR A 563 -32.50 -5.88 -7.65
C THR A 563 -31.97 -5.54 -9.04
N VAL A 564 -32.85 -5.01 -9.89
CA VAL A 564 -32.52 -4.53 -11.24
C VAL A 564 -32.96 -3.08 -11.38
N TRP A 565 -32.03 -2.23 -11.80
CA TRP A 565 -32.30 -0.87 -12.27
C TRP A 565 -32.10 -0.79 -13.78
N TYR A 566 -32.80 0.14 -14.44
CA TYR A 566 -32.57 0.41 -15.85
C TYR A 566 -31.96 1.78 -16.04
N GLU A 567 -31.06 1.93 -17.02
CA GLU A 567 -30.46 3.19 -17.40
C GLU A 567 -31.50 4.28 -17.57
N THR A 568 -31.15 5.51 -17.17
CA THR A 568 -31.98 6.72 -17.26
C THR A 568 -33.30 6.73 -16.49
N GLU A 569 -33.68 5.61 -15.83
CA GLU A 569 -34.88 5.62 -15.00
C GLU A 569 -34.65 6.38 -13.66
N SER A 570 -35.75 6.82 -13.09
CA SER A 570 -35.76 7.44 -11.77
C SER A 570 -35.95 6.34 -10.71
N ARG A 571 -35.00 6.29 -9.74
CA ARG A 571 -35.03 5.33 -8.62
C ARG A 571 -34.88 6.05 -7.29
N THR A 572 -35.52 5.50 -6.25
CA THR A 572 -35.39 6.02 -4.89
C THR A 572 -34.36 5.17 -4.14
N VAL A 573 -33.29 5.79 -3.64
CA VAL A 573 -32.38 5.20 -2.66
C VAL A 573 -32.94 5.48 -1.28
N THR A 574 -32.90 4.48 -0.38
CA THR A 574 -33.39 4.66 1.01
C THR A 574 -32.32 4.19 2.02
N TRP A 575 -32.31 4.85 3.19
CA TRP A 575 -31.42 4.53 4.30
C TRP A 575 -32.11 4.76 5.65
N ASP A 576 -31.59 4.11 6.70
CA ASP A 576 -31.99 4.42 8.08
C ASP A 576 -31.09 5.54 8.61
N ILE A 577 -31.67 6.64 8.99
CA ILE A 577 -30.97 7.81 9.51
C ILE A 577 -30.44 7.59 10.94
N ALA A 578 -31.02 6.69 11.70
CA ALA A 578 -30.57 6.23 13.02
C ALA A 578 -30.13 7.35 13.98
N ASN A 579 -30.91 8.44 14.07
CA ASN A 579 -30.64 9.65 14.85
C ASN A 579 -29.36 10.44 14.47
N THR A 580 -28.83 10.25 13.27
CA THR A 580 -27.63 10.97 12.81
C THR A 580 -27.90 12.43 12.44
N ASP A 581 -29.16 12.80 12.20
CA ASP A 581 -29.62 14.15 11.84
C ASP A 581 -29.64 15.14 13.00
N ILE A 582 -29.49 14.66 14.24
CA ILE A 582 -29.51 15.46 15.47
C ILE A 582 -28.15 15.45 16.18
N ALA A 583 -27.98 16.34 17.17
CA ALA A 583 -26.78 16.41 18.01
C ALA A 583 -26.57 15.11 18.79
N PRO A 584 -25.28 14.64 18.94
CA PRO A 584 -24.05 15.34 18.61
C PRO A 584 -23.54 15.12 17.17
N VAL A 585 -24.12 14.19 16.37
CA VAL A 585 -23.65 13.88 15.00
C VAL A 585 -24.00 15.01 14.02
N ASN A 586 -25.21 15.58 14.09
CA ASN A 586 -25.68 16.73 13.29
C ASN A 586 -25.50 16.57 11.76
N CYS A 587 -25.64 15.36 11.22
CA CYS A 587 -25.56 15.10 9.78
C CYS A 587 -26.90 15.46 9.12
N THR A 588 -27.02 16.67 8.62
CA THR A 588 -28.26 17.17 7.98
C THR A 588 -28.37 16.81 6.50
N GLU A 589 -27.24 16.49 5.86
CA GLU A 589 -27.15 16.21 4.43
C GLU A 589 -26.25 14.99 4.17
N VAL A 590 -26.56 14.25 3.11
CA VAL A 590 -25.80 13.09 2.65
C VAL A 590 -25.54 13.17 1.16
N ASP A 591 -24.49 12.48 0.72
CA ASP A 591 -24.16 12.26 -0.68
C ASP A 591 -24.37 10.81 -1.06
N ILE A 592 -24.76 10.56 -2.30
CA ILE A 592 -25.07 9.22 -2.81
C ILE A 592 -24.13 8.91 -3.95
N PHE A 593 -23.43 7.80 -3.84
CA PHE A 593 -22.45 7.33 -4.82
C PHE A 593 -22.80 5.96 -5.39
N LEU A 594 -22.33 5.71 -6.60
CA LEU A 594 -22.46 4.42 -7.28
C LEU A 594 -21.10 3.82 -7.58
N SER A 595 -20.99 2.55 -7.26
CA SER A 595 -19.94 1.65 -7.72
C SER A 595 -20.46 0.77 -8.83
N THR A 596 -19.65 0.54 -9.86
CA THR A 596 -19.91 -0.43 -10.93
C THR A 596 -18.92 -1.59 -10.93
N ASP A 597 -18.09 -1.68 -9.91
CA ASP A 597 -17.00 -2.66 -9.73
C ASP A 597 -17.15 -3.52 -8.45
N GLY A 598 -18.38 -3.66 -7.95
CA GLY A 598 -18.68 -4.48 -6.78
C GLY A 598 -18.35 -3.83 -5.43
N GLY A 599 -18.24 -2.51 -5.37
CA GLY A 599 -17.93 -1.75 -4.15
C GLY A 599 -16.43 -1.62 -3.86
N ASN A 600 -15.57 -1.76 -4.87
CA ASN A 600 -14.16 -1.47 -4.72
C ASN A 600 -13.90 0.04 -4.76
N ASN A 601 -14.60 0.75 -5.67
CA ASN A 601 -14.54 2.20 -5.83
C ASN A 601 -15.93 2.78 -6.05
N PHE A 602 -16.12 4.06 -5.70
CA PHE A 602 -17.38 4.77 -5.85
C PHE A 602 -17.20 6.08 -6.64
N PRO A 603 -16.76 6.02 -7.89
CA PRO A 603 -16.39 7.21 -8.67
C PRO A 603 -17.60 8.01 -9.20
N THR A 604 -18.80 7.43 -9.21
CA THR A 604 -19.97 8.06 -9.81
C THR A 604 -20.86 8.67 -8.74
N VAL A 605 -21.01 10.00 -8.80
CA VAL A 605 -21.90 10.75 -7.91
C VAL A 605 -23.33 10.66 -8.47
N LEU A 606 -24.26 10.13 -7.68
CA LEU A 606 -25.69 10.08 -8.02
C LEU A 606 -26.45 11.31 -7.52
N ALA A 607 -26.12 11.79 -6.33
CA ALA A 607 -26.66 13.02 -5.75
C ALA A 607 -25.73 13.56 -4.69
N THR A 608 -25.73 14.88 -4.47
CA THR A 608 -24.96 15.56 -3.42
C THR A 608 -25.85 16.47 -2.59
N ASN A 609 -25.48 16.65 -1.31
CA ASN A 609 -26.16 17.55 -0.36
C ASN A 609 -27.69 17.29 -0.31
N VAL A 610 -28.11 16.04 -0.38
CA VAL A 610 -29.52 15.70 -0.20
C VAL A 610 -29.87 15.66 1.28
N PRO A 611 -31.05 16.17 1.70
CA PRO A 611 -31.45 16.13 3.11
C PRO A 611 -31.39 14.71 3.68
N ASN A 612 -30.82 14.56 4.88
CA ASN A 612 -30.73 13.29 5.60
C ASN A 612 -32.10 12.91 6.19
N THR A 613 -33.06 12.60 5.33
CA THR A 613 -34.45 12.25 5.69
C THR A 613 -34.80 10.78 5.42
N GLY A 614 -33.80 9.96 5.12
CA GLY A 614 -33.96 8.51 4.89
C GLY A 614 -34.29 8.13 3.46
N SER A 615 -34.42 9.07 2.52
CA SER A 615 -34.64 8.75 1.12
C SER A 615 -34.29 9.88 0.16
N ALA A 616 -33.84 9.52 -1.04
CA ALA A 616 -33.64 10.45 -2.15
C ALA A 616 -33.93 9.78 -3.49
N THR A 617 -34.46 10.56 -4.42
CA THR A 617 -34.67 10.12 -5.79
C THR A 617 -33.45 10.47 -6.65
N ILE A 618 -32.93 9.51 -7.38
CA ILE A 618 -31.78 9.65 -8.29
C ILE A 618 -32.18 9.23 -9.71
N THR A 619 -31.38 9.65 -10.68
CA THR A 619 -31.44 9.12 -12.04
C THR A 619 -30.34 8.10 -12.23
N VAL A 620 -30.67 6.89 -12.66
CA VAL A 620 -29.69 5.83 -12.94
C VAL A 620 -28.81 6.26 -14.12
N PRO A 621 -27.48 6.31 -13.97
CA PRO A 621 -26.60 6.69 -15.06
C PRO A 621 -26.55 5.63 -16.16
N ASN A 622 -26.07 6.02 -17.36
CA ASN A 622 -25.77 5.07 -18.42
C ASN A 622 -24.56 4.20 -18.04
N GLY A 623 -24.57 2.95 -18.47
CA GLY A 623 -23.53 1.98 -18.24
C GLY A 623 -24.03 0.73 -17.54
N THR A 624 -24.11 -0.36 -18.29
CA THR A 624 -24.60 -1.66 -17.77
C THR A 624 -23.57 -2.34 -16.89
N THR A 625 -24.03 -2.93 -15.80
CA THR A 625 -23.21 -3.77 -14.91
C THR A 625 -24.09 -4.75 -14.15
N ASN A 626 -23.54 -5.88 -13.75
CA ASN A 626 -24.19 -6.86 -12.87
C ASN A 626 -23.66 -6.84 -11.43
N ILE A 627 -22.74 -5.91 -11.12
CA ILE A 627 -22.08 -5.79 -9.82
C ILE A 627 -22.15 -4.35 -9.27
N ALA A 628 -23.23 -3.62 -9.54
CA ALA A 628 -23.45 -2.29 -8.99
C ALA A 628 -23.63 -2.33 -7.47
N ARG A 629 -23.16 -1.28 -6.76
CA ARG A 629 -23.47 -0.99 -5.36
C ARG A 629 -23.72 0.50 -5.16
N VAL A 630 -24.54 0.85 -4.18
CA VAL A 630 -24.76 2.24 -3.74
C VAL A 630 -24.11 2.45 -2.39
N MET A 631 -23.48 3.60 -2.22
CA MET A 631 -23.00 4.13 -0.92
C MET A 631 -23.81 5.39 -0.61
N VAL A 632 -24.25 5.52 0.63
CA VAL A 632 -24.78 6.78 1.19
C VAL A 632 -23.79 7.23 2.25
N MET A 633 -23.29 8.45 2.13
CA MET A 633 -22.24 9.01 2.98
C MET A 633 -22.66 10.39 3.50
N SER A 634 -22.29 10.73 4.72
CA SER A 634 -22.49 12.10 5.21
C SER A 634 -21.81 13.09 4.26
N SER A 635 -22.44 14.22 3.96
CA SER A 635 -21.83 15.23 3.05
C SER A 635 -20.52 15.84 3.59
N GLN A 636 -20.19 15.58 4.86
CA GLN A 636 -18.90 15.88 5.46
C GLN A 636 -17.83 14.80 5.16
N GLY A 637 -18.19 13.69 4.51
CA GLY A 637 -17.29 12.60 4.18
C GLY A 637 -16.84 11.74 5.37
N THR A 638 -17.58 11.78 6.50
CA THR A 638 -17.08 11.24 7.77
C THR A 638 -17.58 9.83 8.10
N PHE A 639 -18.82 9.48 7.78
CA PHE A 639 -19.38 8.14 7.98
C PHE A 639 -20.28 7.76 6.80
N PHE A 640 -20.48 6.46 6.60
CA PHE A 640 -21.23 5.96 5.46
C PHE A 640 -21.76 4.56 5.70
N ASP A 641 -22.63 4.11 4.80
CA ASP A 641 -22.90 2.70 4.58
C ASP A 641 -23.04 2.41 3.09
N MET A 642 -22.83 1.15 2.71
CA MET A 642 -23.04 0.69 1.33
C MET A 642 -23.99 -0.51 1.28
N SER A 643 -24.72 -0.65 0.17
CA SER A 643 -25.59 -1.81 -0.03
C SER A 643 -24.83 -3.14 0.14
N ASP A 644 -25.40 -4.10 0.90
CA ASP A 644 -24.77 -5.40 1.21
C ASP A 644 -24.61 -6.29 -0.01
N TYR A 645 -25.49 -6.13 -1.01
CA TYR A 645 -25.53 -6.99 -2.19
C TYR A 645 -25.28 -6.20 -3.47
N ASN A 646 -24.67 -6.87 -4.43
CA ASN A 646 -24.59 -6.36 -5.78
C ASN A 646 -25.97 -6.36 -6.42
N PHE A 647 -26.25 -5.33 -7.24
CA PHE A 647 -27.45 -5.26 -8.07
C PHE A 647 -27.08 -5.02 -9.54
N ILE A 648 -28.07 -5.14 -10.42
CA ILE A 648 -27.89 -5.06 -11.87
C ILE A 648 -28.34 -3.67 -12.36
N ILE A 649 -27.53 -3.05 -13.21
CA ILE A 649 -27.96 -1.96 -14.08
C ILE A 649 -27.99 -2.50 -15.50
N ALA A 650 -29.18 -2.46 -16.13
CA ALA A 650 -29.43 -2.96 -17.47
C ALA A 650 -29.83 -1.83 -18.42
N GLU A 651 -29.62 -2.05 -19.70
CA GLU A 651 -30.15 -1.12 -20.71
C GLU A 651 -31.66 -0.97 -20.58
N TYR A 652 -32.15 0.26 -20.63
CA TYR A 652 -33.57 0.53 -20.79
C TYR A 652 -33.96 0.26 -22.25
N ASN A 653 -34.15 -1.02 -22.56
CA ASN A 653 -34.65 -1.39 -23.85
C ASN A 653 -36.16 -1.00 -23.95
N VAL A 654 -36.43 0.19 -24.49
CA VAL A 654 -37.75 0.46 -25.08
C VAL A 654 -37.87 -0.34 -26.38
N GLY A 655 -37.32 -1.54 -26.40
CA GLY A 655 -37.52 -2.50 -27.46
C GLY A 655 -38.88 -3.11 -27.26
N LEU A 656 -39.73 -3.07 -28.28
CA LEU A 656 -40.77 -4.03 -28.47
C LEU A 656 -40.19 -5.40 -28.08
N ASN A 657 -40.70 -6.03 -27.02
CA ASN A 657 -40.44 -7.45 -26.82
C ASN A 657 -40.99 -8.17 -28.06
N GLU A 658 -40.15 -8.35 -29.07
CA GLU A 658 -40.40 -9.39 -30.04
C GLU A 658 -40.30 -10.69 -29.24
N LEU A 659 -41.43 -11.30 -28.96
CA LEU A 659 -41.49 -12.71 -28.65
C LEU A 659 -40.91 -13.43 -29.87
N ILE A 660 -39.60 -13.64 -29.86
CA ILE A 660 -38.90 -14.47 -30.82
C ILE A 660 -39.36 -15.90 -30.55
N ASN A 661 -40.36 -16.37 -31.33
CA ASN A 661 -41.04 -17.65 -31.36
C ASN A 661 -42.48 -17.64 -30.85
N SER A 662 -43.26 -16.63 -31.19
CA SER A 662 -44.71 -16.80 -31.15
C SER A 662 -45.10 -17.68 -32.30
N GLY A 663 -45.27 -18.87 -32.38
CA GLY A 663 -45.69 -19.72 -33.52
C GLY A 663 -46.86 -19.13 -34.37
N VAL A 664 -46.72 -17.82 -34.66
CA VAL A 664 -47.70 -17.03 -35.44
C VAL A 664 -47.30 -17.05 -36.91
N GLU A 665 -48.12 -17.62 -37.71
CA GLU A 665 -47.98 -17.65 -39.17
C GLU A 665 -49.01 -16.71 -39.84
N ILE A 666 -48.49 -15.90 -40.77
CA ILE A 666 -49.32 -14.94 -41.52
C ILE A 666 -49.22 -15.23 -43.01
N TYR A 667 -50.32 -15.63 -43.61
CA TYR A 667 -50.33 -15.96 -45.02
C TYR A 667 -51.68 -15.68 -45.73
N PRO A 668 -51.69 -15.37 -47.03
CA PRO A 668 -50.49 -15.04 -47.79
C PRO A 668 -49.89 -13.69 -47.33
N ASN A 669 -48.58 -13.55 -47.35
CA ASN A 669 -47.87 -12.29 -47.16
C ASN A 669 -46.79 -12.18 -48.25
N PRO A 670 -46.93 -11.30 -49.28
CA PRO A 670 -47.96 -10.27 -49.44
C PRO A 670 -49.40 -10.79 -49.73
N ALA A 671 -50.37 -10.13 -49.07
CA ALA A 671 -51.83 -10.44 -49.22
C ALA A 671 -52.49 -9.54 -50.25
N LYS A 672 -53.62 -10.04 -50.85
CA LYS A 672 -54.46 -9.24 -51.75
C LYS A 672 -55.75 -8.83 -51.02
N ASP A 673 -56.70 -9.71 -50.89
CA ASP A 673 -58.06 -9.40 -50.38
C ASP A 673 -58.30 -10.01 -49.00
N LEU A 674 -57.50 -11.00 -48.58
CA LEU A 674 -57.61 -11.73 -47.33
C LEU A 674 -56.23 -12.08 -46.78
N CYS A 675 -56.07 -12.01 -45.47
CA CYS A 675 -54.88 -12.45 -44.75
C CYS A 675 -55.28 -13.33 -43.58
N ASN A 676 -54.72 -14.55 -43.51
CA ASN A 676 -54.97 -15.50 -42.43
C ASN A 676 -53.80 -15.36 -41.39
N VAL A 677 -54.14 -15.52 -40.12
CA VAL A 677 -53.24 -15.54 -39.01
C VAL A 677 -53.50 -16.83 -38.23
N LEU A 678 -52.42 -17.62 -38.03
CA LEU A 678 -52.43 -18.83 -37.21
C LEU A 678 -51.50 -18.66 -36.04
N TRP A 679 -51.79 -19.30 -34.92
CA TRP A 679 -50.95 -19.29 -33.74
C TRP A 679 -51.08 -20.59 -32.93
N GLU A 680 -50.03 -20.95 -32.19
CA GLU A 680 -50.02 -22.15 -31.35
C GLU A 680 -50.36 -21.85 -29.89
N GLU A 681 -50.04 -20.66 -29.36
CA GLU A 681 -50.27 -20.26 -27.99
C GLU A 681 -51.66 -19.68 -27.72
N ASN A 682 -51.97 -19.33 -26.43
CA ASN A 682 -53.24 -18.70 -26.09
C ASN A 682 -53.19 -17.21 -26.42
N VAL A 683 -53.86 -16.83 -27.51
CA VAL A 683 -54.04 -15.45 -27.94
C VAL A 683 -55.39 -14.94 -27.50
N SER A 684 -55.41 -13.75 -26.90
CA SER A 684 -56.64 -13.08 -26.45
C SER A 684 -57.22 -12.16 -27.51
N SER A 685 -56.37 -11.39 -28.22
CA SER A 685 -56.85 -10.49 -29.28
C SER A 685 -55.82 -10.27 -30.37
N ILE A 686 -56.29 -9.86 -31.56
CA ILE A 686 -55.43 -9.52 -32.69
C ILE A 686 -55.92 -8.22 -33.32
N GLU A 687 -54.93 -7.33 -33.66
CA GLU A 687 -55.27 -6.06 -34.31
C GLU A 687 -54.47 -5.88 -35.61
N LEU A 688 -55.14 -5.39 -36.64
CA LEU A 688 -54.52 -4.86 -37.84
C LEU A 688 -54.32 -3.36 -37.71
N ARG A 689 -53.07 -2.87 -37.85
CA ARG A 689 -52.70 -1.46 -37.75
C ARG A 689 -52.03 -0.95 -39.03
N ASP A 690 -52.22 0.33 -39.32
CA ASP A 690 -51.46 1.01 -40.37
C ASP A 690 -50.05 1.38 -39.92
N ALA A 691 -49.24 1.95 -40.82
CA ALA A 691 -47.87 2.36 -40.57
C ALA A 691 -47.70 3.48 -39.50
N GLN A 692 -48.81 4.19 -39.18
CA GLN A 692 -48.86 5.20 -38.12
C GLN A 692 -49.34 4.63 -36.79
N GLY A 693 -49.58 3.31 -36.71
CA GLY A 693 -50.03 2.61 -35.48
C GLY A 693 -51.53 2.70 -35.23
N LYS A 694 -52.32 3.31 -36.12
CA LYS A 694 -53.79 3.38 -36.00
C LYS A 694 -54.41 2.00 -36.22
N VAL A 695 -55.28 1.57 -35.28
CA VAL A 695 -56.00 0.31 -35.39
C VAL A 695 -57.07 0.41 -36.51
N LEU A 696 -56.97 -0.45 -37.49
CA LEU A 696 -57.90 -0.58 -38.59
C LEU A 696 -58.99 -1.65 -38.33
N GLN A 697 -58.55 -2.76 -37.74
CA GLN A 697 -59.43 -3.85 -37.31
C GLN A 697 -58.94 -4.45 -36.02
N SER A 698 -59.81 -4.86 -35.13
CA SER A 698 -59.49 -5.55 -33.88
C SER A 698 -60.47 -6.70 -33.67
N MET A 699 -59.99 -7.86 -33.23
CA MET A 699 -60.73 -9.04 -32.98
C MET A 699 -60.39 -9.70 -31.67
N ASP A 700 -61.39 -10.03 -30.86
CA ASP A 700 -61.21 -10.96 -29.74
C ASP A 700 -61.14 -12.38 -30.32
N VAL A 701 -60.12 -13.11 -30.05
CA VAL A 701 -59.81 -14.44 -30.55
C VAL A 701 -59.61 -15.45 -29.45
N THR A 702 -60.07 -15.15 -28.26
CA THR A 702 -59.94 -16.02 -27.08
C THR A 702 -60.54 -17.41 -27.39
N GLY A 703 -59.73 -18.46 -27.24
CA GLY A 703 -60.06 -19.84 -27.49
C GLY A 703 -60.00 -20.28 -28.95
N LEU A 704 -59.66 -19.39 -29.88
CA LEU A 704 -59.38 -19.72 -31.27
C LEU A 704 -57.89 -20.01 -31.48
N LYS A 705 -57.56 -20.66 -32.62
CA LYS A 705 -56.13 -20.88 -33.03
C LYS A 705 -55.84 -20.26 -34.39
N ASN A 706 -56.84 -19.65 -35.02
CA ASN A 706 -56.67 -18.89 -36.25
C ASN A 706 -57.77 -17.85 -36.42
N THR A 707 -57.53 -16.84 -37.26
CA THR A 707 -58.53 -15.86 -37.73
C THR A 707 -58.07 -15.29 -39.07
N SER A 708 -58.94 -14.45 -39.68
CA SER A 708 -58.62 -13.81 -40.96
C SER A 708 -59.06 -12.37 -40.98
N PHE A 709 -58.17 -11.49 -41.54
CA PHE A 709 -58.46 -10.09 -41.80
C PHE A 709 -58.93 -9.92 -43.26
N SER A 710 -60.14 -9.32 -43.49
CA SER A 710 -60.50 -8.82 -44.80
C SER A 710 -59.73 -7.55 -45.12
N LEU A 711 -59.05 -7.53 -46.26
CA LEU A 711 -58.27 -6.43 -46.77
C LEU A 711 -58.86 -5.71 -47.94
N GLU A 712 -60.16 -6.06 -48.34
CA GLU A 712 -60.85 -5.50 -49.52
C GLU A 712 -60.90 -3.96 -49.48
N ASN A 713 -61.08 -3.38 -48.31
CA ASN A 713 -61.18 -1.92 -48.13
C ASN A 713 -59.85 -1.28 -47.56
N VAL A 714 -58.77 -2.03 -47.66
CA VAL A 714 -57.47 -1.58 -47.19
C VAL A 714 -56.57 -1.23 -48.40
N SER A 715 -56.00 -0.05 -48.45
CA SER A 715 -55.11 0.39 -49.53
C SER A 715 -53.85 -0.47 -49.64
N ALA A 716 -53.24 -0.54 -50.84
CA ALA A 716 -51.96 -1.21 -50.97
C ALA A 716 -50.90 -0.47 -50.12
N GLY A 717 -50.08 -1.23 -49.35
CA GLY A 717 -49.13 -0.67 -48.44
C GLY A 717 -48.61 -1.65 -47.39
N MET A 718 -47.86 -1.14 -46.42
CA MET A 718 -47.32 -1.87 -45.28
C MET A 718 -48.24 -1.70 -44.06
N TYR A 719 -48.54 -2.80 -43.39
CA TYR A 719 -49.39 -2.87 -42.20
C TYR A 719 -48.75 -3.75 -41.15
N PHE A 720 -49.25 -3.67 -39.93
CA PHE A 720 -48.75 -4.48 -38.80
C PHE A 720 -49.91 -5.24 -38.16
N ILE A 721 -49.69 -6.52 -37.92
CA ILE A 721 -50.57 -7.35 -37.13
C ILE A 721 -50.00 -7.51 -35.74
N ASN A 722 -50.73 -7.00 -34.75
CA ASN A 722 -50.39 -7.16 -33.34
C ASN A 722 -51.17 -8.33 -32.78
N VAL A 723 -50.49 -9.24 -32.14
CA VAL A 723 -51.05 -10.42 -31.48
C VAL A 723 -50.83 -10.28 -29.99
N PHE A 724 -51.88 -10.36 -29.18
CA PHE A 724 -51.83 -10.22 -27.72
C PHE A 724 -52.13 -11.58 -27.09
N SER A 725 -51.23 -12.02 -26.21
CA SER A 725 -51.33 -13.24 -25.40
C SER A 725 -51.12 -12.95 -23.93
N ASP A 726 -51.27 -13.95 -23.06
CA ASP A 726 -50.98 -13.84 -21.63
C ASP A 726 -49.46 -13.58 -21.35
N GLU A 727 -48.59 -13.92 -22.31
CA GLU A 727 -47.14 -13.73 -22.22
C GLU A 727 -46.69 -12.39 -22.78
N GLY A 728 -47.56 -11.61 -23.41
CA GLY A 728 -47.22 -10.28 -23.94
C GLY A 728 -47.79 -10.01 -25.33
N ARG A 729 -47.11 -9.15 -26.12
CA ARG A 729 -47.54 -8.73 -27.47
C ARG A 729 -46.46 -9.06 -28.48
N SER A 730 -46.85 -9.67 -29.62
CA SER A 730 -46.01 -9.78 -30.80
C SER A 730 -46.53 -8.90 -31.96
N VAL A 731 -45.62 -8.45 -32.83
CA VAL A 731 -45.93 -7.59 -33.98
C VAL A 731 -45.36 -8.21 -35.24
N HIS A 732 -46.23 -8.42 -36.24
CA HIS A 732 -45.85 -9.04 -37.48
C HIS A 732 -46.17 -8.12 -38.67
N GLN A 733 -45.26 -8.05 -39.62
CA GLN A 733 -45.41 -7.21 -40.81
C GLN A 733 -46.31 -7.89 -41.85
N LEU A 734 -47.28 -7.14 -42.41
CA LEU A 734 -48.14 -7.55 -43.49
C LEU A 734 -47.98 -6.58 -44.66
N VAL A 735 -47.77 -7.09 -45.86
CA VAL A 735 -47.75 -6.29 -47.10
C VAL A 735 -49.04 -6.55 -47.86
N LYS A 736 -49.83 -5.48 -48.08
CA LYS A 736 -51.07 -5.50 -48.96
C LYS A 736 -50.66 -5.09 -50.38
N LYS A 737 -50.95 -5.92 -51.35
CA LYS A 737 -50.79 -5.63 -52.80
C LYS A 737 -51.99 -4.94 -53.38
#